data_bdec4a6a944e7ec773399693988f1433
#
_entry.id   bdec4a6a944e7ec773399693988f1433
#
_cell.length_a   1.000
_cell.length_b   1.000
_cell.length_c   1.000
_cell.angle_alpha   90.00
_cell.angle_beta   90.00
_cell.angle_gamma   90.00
#
_symmetry.space_group_name_H-M   'P 1'
#
loop_
_entity.id
_entity.type
_entity.pdbx_description
1 polymer ?
#
loop_
_entity_poly.entity_id
_entity_poly.type
_entity_poly.pdbx_seq_one_letter_code
_entity_poly.pdbx_strand_id
1 'polypeptide(L)'
;TIAGLSNLAQQAVDTRCHIVLPGSPNRGMFGGDGAYGEVKAALDAILAKWSAEAGWPEGVTLAQAKIGWVSGTSLMGGNDILIPAAEQAGIHVWDPEEISSELMSLASAESRAQAAEAPLELDLTGGLGSSKISISELAAQVREDAESASASNESNGTLQAEAATIAALPNTRQVELPAALPEGEVGEVTTDLDDMVVIAGVGEVSSWGSGRTRFEAEYGLQRDGAVDLTAAGVLELAWMTGLVQWANDPRPAWYDEEGNEVDEADIYNRFRDEVVARSGIRTLTDKYNMVDQGSIDLTSVFLDRDIVFTVASEQEARDIEEADPSFTKLREVDGEWEVTRLKGATARVPRKATLTRTVAGQMPDHFDAAKWGIPDHMLDALDRMAVWNLVTAVDAFTQAGFSPAELLQVIHPGQVATTQGTGIGGMESLHKVFVTRLLGEDRPSDILQEALPNVIAAHTMQSLVGGYGSMIHPIGACATAAVSIEEGVDKIALGKADLVVAGGIDDVQVESLTGFGDMNATAETKKMTDQGIDDRFISRANDRRRGGFLEAEGGGTVLLVRGSLAREMGLPVYAVVAHAASYGDGAHTSIPAPGLGALGAGRGRKNSRLAKGLAGLGLTPNDVSVLSKHDTSTNANDPNESELHSILWPAIGRDVDQPLFVISQKTLTGHSKAGAALFQTGGLIDVFRTGRIPANQSLDCVDPLIEAKAKNLVWLRSPLDVEAANRPVKAAALTSLGFGHVGALLVYAHPGVFEAAVAQQVSAQAAAEWREKANARLAAGAARFEAGMIGKETLFEVIDGRRLPEAAGTVEIENYGPVAADKAAEIALLLDDDIRLTAEGTFPPAK
;
A
#
# COMPACT_ATOMS: atom_id res chain seq x y z
N THR A 1 23.58 31.55 20.95
CA THR A 1 22.30 32.28 21.18
C THR A 1 22.29 32.91 22.61
N ILE A 2 22.56 32.15 23.67
CA ILE A 2 22.53 32.66 25.07
C ILE A 2 23.52 33.77 25.29
N ALA A 3 24.77 33.59 24.84
CA ALA A 3 25.79 34.66 24.93
C ALA A 3 25.39 35.93 24.17
N GLY A 4 24.75 35.79 22.99
CA GLY A 4 24.20 36.90 22.22
C GLY A 4 23.05 37.61 22.93
N LEU A 5 22.14 36.87 23.56
CA LEU A 5 21.04 37.42 24.35
C LEU A 5 21.52 38.09 25.62
N SER A 6 22.54 37.54 26.30
CA SER A 6 23.17 38.17 27.46
C SER A 6 23.81 39.53 27.09
N ASN A 7 24.53 39.57 25.98
CA ASN A 7 25.15 40.83 25.50
C ASN A 7 24.09 41.89 25.10
N LEU A 8 22.98 41.46 24.51
CA LEU A 8 21.84 42.36 24.16
C LEU A 8 21.13 42.88 25.40
N ALA A 9 20.92 42.02 26.38
CA ALA A 9 20.27 42.39 27.65
C ALA A 9 21.10 43.34 28.47
N GLN A 10 22.42 43.17 28.51
CA GLN A 10 23.37 44.15 29.14
C GLN A 10 23.38 45.51 28.46
N GLN A 11 23.08 45.59 27.16
CA GLN A 11 23.00 46.86 26.41
C GLN A 11 21.64 47.55 26.59
N ALA A 12 20.60 46.79 26.85
CA ALA A 12 19.22 47.25 27.07
C ALA A 12 19.05 47.49 28.59
N VAL A 13 19.43 48.63 29.09
CA VAL A 13 19.43 49.08 30.50
C VAL A 13 18.20 48.54 31.28
N ASP A 14 18.48 47.78 32.31
CA ASP A 14 17.54 47.29 33.35
C ASP A 14 16.68 46.03 33.05
N THR A 15 16.92 45.26 31.98
CA THR A 15 16.07 44.08 31.71
C THR A 15 16.92 42.81 31.49
N ARG A 16 16.80 41.83 32.40
CA ARG A 16 17.35 40.48 32.19
C ARG A 16 16.43 39.65 31.30
N CYS A 17 17.01 38.94 30.35
CA CYS A 17 16.27 37.94 29.57
C CYS A 17 16.13 36.64 30.37
N HIS A 18 14.89 36.18 30.60
CA HIS A 18 14.65 34.89 31.28
C HIS A 18 14.39 33.82 30.23
N ILE A 19 15.14 32.71 30.28
CA ILE A 19 15.06 31.62 29.30
C ILE A 19 14.69 30.33 30.04
N VAL A 20 13.59 29.70 29.57
CA VAL A 20 13.17 28.38 30.04
C VAL A 20 13.64 27.32 29.03
N LEU A 21 14.42 26.36 29.48
CA LEU A 21 14.99 25.29 28.67
C LEU A 21 14.17 23.99 28.84
N PRO A 22 13.70 23.36 27.76
CA PRO A 22 12.94 22.11 27.82
C PRO A 22 13.90 20.92 27.97
N GLY A 23 14.12 20.45 29.17
CA GLY A 23 14.87 19.24 29.51
C GLY A 23 14.07 17.94 29.27
N SER A 24 14.68 16.81 29.52
CA SER A 24 14.07 15.48 29.39
C SER A 24 14.73 14.49 30.36
N PRO A 25 14.03 13.45 30.83
CA PRO A 25 14.63 12.32 31.54
C PRO A 25 15.64 11.53 30.68
N ASN A 26 15.52 11.54 29.35
CA ASN A 26 16.39 10.78 28.43
C ASN A 26 17.80 11.36 28.26
N ARG A 27 18.19 12.30 29.03
CA ARG A 27 19.47 13.01 28.96
C ARG A 27 20.73 12.22 29.40
N GLY A 28 20.75 10.99 29.47
CA GLY A 28 21.91 10.15 29.83
C GLY A 28 21.83 8.77 29.21
N MET A 29 20.81 8.55 28.41
CA MET A 29 20.64 7.31 27.63
C MET A 29 21.11 7.59 26.21
N PHE A 30 22.22 6.99 25.84
CA PHE A 30 22.82 7.15 24.52
C PHE A 30 22.51 5.92 23.69
N GLY A 31 21.83 6.13 22.56
CA GLY A 31 21.49 5.12 21.59
C GLY A 31 19.98 4.85 21.45
N GLY A 32 19.52 4.76 20.24
CA GLY A 32 18.12 4.43 19.88
C GLY A 32 17.18 5.63 19.68
N ASP A 33 17.56 6.84 20.12
CA ASP A 33 16.77 8.07 19.99
C ASP A 33 17.44 9.16 19.13
N GLY A 34 18.46 8.78 18.32
CA GLY A 34 19.26 9.70 17.54
C GLY A 34 20.05 10.68 18.41
N ALA A 35 20.08 11.95 18.01
CA ALA A 35 20.78 13.01 18.75
C ALA A 35 19.93 13.63 19.87
N TYR A 36 18.78 13.07 20.20
CA TYR A 36 17.84 13.67 21.17
C TYR A 36 18.44 13.67 22.60
N GLY A 37 18.94 12.53 23.04
CA GLY A 37 19.54 12.37 24.37
C GLY A 37 20.76 13.28 24.54
N GLU A 38 21.63 13.39 23.55
CA GLU A 38 22.81 14.27 23.54
C GLU A 38 22.43 15.75 23.59
N VAL A 39 21.41 16.17 22.81
CA VAL A 39 20.92 17.56 22.84
C VAL A 39 20.33 17.89 24.21
N LYS A 40 19.57 16.98 24.83
CA LYS A 40 18.99 17.20 26.16
C LYS A 40 20.07 17.22 27.26
N ALA A 41 21.13 16.41 27.14
CA ALA A 41 22.27 16.45 28.03
C ALA A 41 23.08 17.77 27.89
N ALA A 42 23.17 18.33 26.69
CA ALA A 42 23.81 19.62 26.45
C ALA A 42 23.12 20.79 27.17
N LEU A 43 21.83 20.71 27.48
CA LEU A 43 21.12 21.72 28.24
C LEU A 43 21.62 21.79 29.70
N ASP A 44 21.96 20.65 30.29
CA ASP A 44 22.56 20.63 31.64
C ASP A 44 23.94 21.32 31.66
N ALA A 45 24.72 21.13 30.63
CA ALA A 45 26.01 21.82 30.47
C ALA A 45 25.82 23.35 30.33
N ILE A 46 24.73 23.81 29.73
CA ILE A 46 24.40 25.24 29.65
C ILE A 46 24.10 25.83 31.03
N LEU A 47 23.35 25.11 31.86
CA LEU A 47 23.08 25.55 33.25
C LEU A 47 24.37 25.65 34.06
N ALA A 48 25.21 24.62 33.99
CA ALA A 48 26.52 24.63 34.63
C ALA A 48 27.41 25.78 34.17
N LYS A 49 27.39 26.05 32.87
CA LYS A 49 28.16 27.15 32.25
C LYS A 49 27.68 28.53 32.71
N TRP A 50 26.41 28.72 33.01
CA TRP A 50 25.82 29.98 33.44
C TRP A 50 26.54 30.51 34.70
N SER A 51 26.83 29.66 35.65
CA SER A 51 27.55 30.03 36.90
C SER A 51 29.05 30.28 36.67
N ALA A 52 29.64 29.77 35.57
CA ALA A 52 31.06 29.91 35.26
C ALA A 52 31.37 31.12 34.35
N GLU A 53 30.38 31.66 33.65
CA GLU A 53 30.59 32.79 32.73
C GLU A 53 30.21 34.11 33.38
N ALA A 54 31.22 34.96 33.63
CA ALA A 54 31.07 36.17 34.46
C ALA A 54 30.03 37.19 33.96
N GLY A 55 29.72 37.22 32.68
CA GLY A 55 28.74 38.16 32.09
C GLY A 55 27.31 37.57 31.90
N TRP A 56 27.12 36.28 32.11
CA TRP A 56 25.79 35.66 31.83
C TRP A 56 24.79 36.02 32.95
N PRO A 57 25.11 35.92 34.25
CA PRO A 57 24.18 36.27 35.30
C PRO A 57 23.63 37.69 35.26
N GLU A 58 24.37 38.61 34.71
CA GLU A 58 23.95 40.01 34.58
C GLU A 58 22.88 40.25 33.50
N GLY A 59 22.91 39.48 32.41
CA GLY A 59 22.03 39.66 31.27
C GLY A 59 20.94 38.59 31.11
N VAL A 60 21.19 37.38 31.64
CA VAL A 60 20.29 36.23 31.41
C VAL A 60 20.05 35.47 32.70
N THR A 61 18.81 35.08 32.94
CA THR A 61 18.43 34.09 33.96
C THR A 61 17.94 32.82 33.30
N LEU A 62 18.25 31.65 33.88
CA LEU A 62 17.92 30.36 33.29
C LEU A 62 17.00 29.55 34.22
N ALA A 63 16.01 28.87 33.60
CA ALA A 63 15.26 27.80 34.23
C ALA A 63 15.24 26.59 33.27
N GLN A 64 15.25 25.38 33.84
CA GLN A 64 15.08 24.13 33.06
C GLN A 64 13.92 23.35 33.66
N ALA A 65 12.99 22.95 32.79
CA ALA A 65 11.97 21.97 33.10
C ALA A 65 12.35 20.60 32.53
N LYS A 66 12.52 19.59 33.37
CA LYS A 66 12.74 18.19 32.93
C LYS A 66 11.37 17.56 32.76
N ILE A 67 10.91 17.57 31.49
CA ILE A 67 9.55 17.16 31.11
C ILE A 67 9.56 15.65 30.89
N GLY A 68 8.65 14.94 31.57
CA GLY A 68 8.39 13.51 31.39
C GLY A 68 7.33 13.23 30.33
N TRP A 69 6.46 12.29 30.62
CA TRP A 69 5.40 11.89 29.70
C TRP A 69 4.21 12.85 29.79
N VAL A 70 3.83 13.41 28.63
CA VAL A 70 2.63 14.25 28.48
C VAL A 70 1.67 13.55 27.53
N SER A 71 0.46 13.26 28.01
CA SER A 71 -0.57 12.58 27.23
C SER A 71 -1.05 13.44 26.05
N GLY A 72 -1.47 12.79 24.97
CA GLY A 72 -2.04 13.48 23.81
C GLY A 72 -1.06 14.34 23.02
N THR A 73 0.23 14.34 23.32
CA THR A 73 1.26 15.04 22.55
C THR A 73 1.91 14.09 21.55
N SER A 74 2.23 14.58 20.36
CA SER A 74 2.85 13.77 19.30
C SER A 74 4.22 13.18 19.67
N LEU A 75 4.90 13.71 20.67
CA LEU A 75 6.23 13.25 21.09
C LEU A 75 6.19 11.87 21.77
N MET A 76 5.16 11.58 22.57
CA MET A 76 4.95 10.31 23.28
C MET A 76 3.61 9.65 22.92
N GLY A 77 2.81 10.26 22.05
CA GLY A 77 1.44 9.82 21.74
C GLY A 77 1.33 8.39 21.20
N GLY A 78 2.39 7.87 20.58
CA GLY A 78 2.46 6.47 20.21
C GLY A 78 2.49 5.48 21.39
N ASN A 79 2.75 5.98 22.60
CA ASN A 79 2.80 5.20 23.85
C ASN A 79 1.61 5.49 24.78
N ASP A 80 0.68 6.34 24.41
CA ASP A 80 -0.48 6.69 25.28
C ASP A 80 -1.34 5.48 25.67
N ILE A 81 -1.27 4.42 24.88
CA ILE A 81 -1.84 3.10 25.20
C ILE A 81 -1.25 2.48 26.49
N LEU A 82 -0.07 2.87 26.89
CA LEU A 82 0.62 2.37 28.07
C LEU A 82 0.36 3.22 29.32
N ILE A 83 -0.43 4.30 29.21
CA ILE A 83 -0.69 5.23 30.34
C ILE A 83 -1.22 4.50 31.58
N PRO A 84 -2.24 3.60 31.48
CA PRO A 84 -2.73 2.92 32.68
C PRO A 84 -1.67 2.06 33.39
N ALA A 85 -0.80 1.41 32.62
CA ALA A 85 0.28 0.60 33.16
C ALA A 85 1.40 1.47 33.75
N ALA A 86 1.69 2.62 33.14
CA ALA A 86 2.65 3.59 33.63
C ALA A 86 2.20 4.18 34.97
N GLU A 87 0.93 4.52 35.11
CA GLU A 87 0.33 5.03 36.34
C GLU A 87 0.33 3.97 37.46
N GLN A 88 0.02 2.70 37.13
CA GLN A 88 0.14 1.58 38.08
C GLN A 88 1.58 1.35 38.51
N ALA A 89 2.55 1.61 37.68
CA ALA A 89 3.98 1.56 37.97
C ALA A 89 4.48 2.79 38.76
N GLY A 90 3.59 3.73 39.08
CA GLY A 90 3.91 4.94 39.84
C GLY A 90 4.53 6.07 39.01
N ILE A 91 4.39 6.01 37.65
CA ILE A 91 4.82 7.10 36.79
C ILE A 91 3.63 8.03 36.59
N HIS A 92 3.81 9.30 36.92
CA HIS A 92 2.79 10.32 36.67
C HIS A 92 2.83 10.75 35.21
N VAL A 93 1.73 10.63 34.52
CA VAL A 93 1.56 11.10 33.13
C VAL A 93 0.77 12.42 33.17
N TRP A 94 1.42 13.46 32.67
CA TRP A 94 0.87 14.82 32.71
C TRP A 94 -0.22 14.99 31.62
N ASP A 95 -1.23 15.75 31.96
CA ASP A 95 -2.10 16.31 30.93
C ASP A 95 -1.56 17.64 30.38
N PRO A 96 -1.93 18.05 29.16
CA PRO A 96 -1.40 19.28 28.54
C PRO A 96 -1.72 20.58 29.32
N GLU A 97 -2.82 20.67 30.02
CA GLU A 97 -3.20 21.85 30.81
C GLU A 97 -2.39 21.92 32.12
N GLU A 98 -2.26 20.78 32.79
CA GLU A 98 -1.47 20.63 34.01
C GLU A 98 0.00 20.98 33.74
N ILE A 99 0.63 20.35 32.75
CA ILE A 99 2.04 20.61 32.43
C ILE A 99 2.27 22.05 31.97
N SER A 100 1.33 22.64 31.23
CA SER A 100 1.40 24.03 30.80
C SER A 100 1.36 24.99 31.99
N SER A 101 0.55 24.71 33.00
CA SER A 101 0.49 25.50 34.24
C SER A 101 1.83 25.49 34.96
N GLU A 102 2.44 24.32 35.14
CA GLU A 102 3.76 24.15 35.73
C GLU A 102 4.86 24.91 34.96
N LEU A 103 4.85 24.78 33.62
CA LEU A 103 5.80 25.49 32.77
C LEU A 103 5.65 27.02 32.86
N MET A 104 4.40 27.51 32.93
CA MET A 104 4.14 28.95 33.09
C MET A 104 4.57 29.44 34.47
N SER A 105 4.58 28.61 35.50
CA SER A 105 5.09 28.98 36.82
C SER A 105 6.56 29.42 36.77
N LEU A 106 7.36 28.79 35.89
CA LEU A 106 8.76 29.16 35.69
C LEU A 106 8.96 30.58 35.14
N ALA A 107 7.95 31.15 34.47
CA ALA A 107 7.97 32.52 33.97
C ALA A 107 7.45 33.55 34.98
N SER A 108 7.05 33.14 36.19
CA SER A 108 6.56 34.03 37.23
C SER A 108 7.64 35.03 37.75
N ALA A 109 7.22 36.10 38.39
CA ALA A 109 8.15 37.08 38.95
C ALA A 109 9.01 36.46 40.06
N GLU A 110 8.45 35.52 40.80
CA GLU A 110 9.14 34.79 41.89
C GLU A 110 10.23 33.88 41.32
N SER A 111 9.88 33.03 40.32
CA SER A 111 10.84 32.14 39.63
C SER A 111 11.98 32.94 38.97
N ARG A 112 11.66 34.07 38.36
CA ARG A 112 12.70 34.96 37.79
C ARG A 112 13.63 35.56 38.83
N ALA A 113 13.11 35.91 40.00
CA ALA A 113 13.92 36.41 41.12
C ALA A 113 14.86 35.32 41.66
N GLN A 114 14.34 34.09 41.84
CA GLN A 114 15.15 32.95 42.23
C GLN A 114 16.22 32.59 41.20
N ALA A 115 15.83 32.58 39.90
CA ALA A 115 16.75 32.29 38.80
C ALA A 115 17.84 33.37 38.62
N ALA A 116 17.71 34.53 39.25
CA ALA A 116 18.74 35.57 39.29
C ALA A 116 19.92 35.22 40.24
N GLU A 117 19.70 34.34 41.22
CA GLU A 117 20.70 33.88 42.15
C GLU A 117 21.41 32.60 41.64
N ALA A 118 20.66 31.67 41.05
CA ALA A 118 21.14 30.43 40.45
C ALA A 118 20.11 29.89 39.47
N PRO A 119 20.54 29.14 38.40
CA PRO A 119 19.59 28.50 37.49
C PRO A 119 18.60 27.61 38.24
N LEU A 120 17.32 27.70 37.86
CA LEU A 120 16.27 26.89 38.44
C LEU A 120 16.16 25.56 37.67
N GLU A 121 15.98 24.47 38.44
CA GLU A 121 15.61 23.18 37.84
C GLU A 121 14.26 22.74 38.41
N LEU A 122 13.33 22.44 37.53
CA LEU A 122 12.02 21.90 37.86
C LEU A 122 11.92 20.48 37.34
N ASP A 123 11.69 19.52 38.25
CA ASP A 123 11.52 18.12 37.87
C ASP A 123 10.03 17.81 37.61
N LEU A 124 9.70 17.71 36.32
CA LEU A 124 8.40 17.30 35.80
C LEU A 124 8.48 15.94 35.13
N THR A 125 9.46 15.10 35.50
CA THR A 125 9.59 13.76 34.88
C THR A 125 8.45 12.82 35.28
N GLY A 126 7.71 13.13 36.32
CA GLY A 126 6.66 12.25 36.86
C GLY A 126 7.17 10.89 37.33
N GLY A 127 8.48 10.79 37.61
CA GLY A 127 9.13 9.52 37.93
C GLY A 127 9.68 8.76 36.72
N LEU A 128 9.44 9.22 35.53
CA LEU A 128 10.01 8.63 34.31
C LEU A 128 11.54 8.80 34.32
N GLY A 129 12.28 7.71 34.14
CA GLY A 129 13.74 7.69 34.21
C GLY A 129 14.34 7.48 35.62
N SER A 130 13.54 7.56 36.68
CA SER A 130 13.93 7.16 38.02
C SER A 130 13.38 5.79 38.43
N SER A 131 12.32 5.32 37.74
CA SER A 131 11.78 3.97 37.87
C SER A 131 12.73 2.95 37.24
N LYS A 132 12.81 1.75 37.83
CA LYS A 132 13.57 0.63 37.25
C LYS A 132 12.84 -0.02 36.05
N ILE A 133 11.66 0.47 35.71
CA ILE A 133 10.78 -0.08 34.67
C ILE A 133 10.98 0.73 33.40
N SER A 134 11.33 0.04 32.33
CA SER A 134 11.45 0.64 30.99
C SER A 134 10.11 0.67 30.27
N ILE A 135 9.94 1.56 29.28
CA ILE A 135 8.74 1.61 28.43
C ILE A 135 8.51 0.25 27.73
N SER A 136 9.60 -0.46 27.40
CA SER A 136 9.51 -1.79 26.80
C SER A 136 8.97 -2.85 27.76
N GLU A 137 9.28 -2.73 29.06
CA GLU A 137 8.74 -3.63 30.10
C GLU A 137 7.26 -3.33 30.37
N LEU A 138 6.87 -2.05 30.40
CA LEU A 138 5.45 -1.65 30.47
C LEU A 138 4.66 -2.17 29.27
N ALA A 139 5.21 -2.08 28.05
CA ALA A 139 4.59 -2.62 26.87
C ALA A 139 4.44 -4.15 26.92
N ALA A 140 5.42 -4.87 27.48
CA ALA A 140 5.34 -6.31 27.69
C ALA A 140 4.24 -6.68 28.69
N GLN A 141 4.13 -5.92 29.80
CA GLN A 141 3.12 -6.15 30.84
C GLN A 141 1.69 -5.90 30.31
N VAL A 142 1.47 -4.83 29.54
CA VAL A 142 0.17 -4.57 28.89
C VAL A 142 -0.20 -5.67 27.90
N ARG A 143 0.78 -6.27 27.21
CA ARG A 143 0.54 -7.43 26.33
C ARG A 143 0.15 -8.67 27.14
N GLU A 144 0.84 -8.96 28.24
CA GLU A 144 0.54 -10.12 29.11
C GLU A 144 -0.86 -10.01 29.75
N ASP A 145 -1.25 -8.82 30.18
CA ASP A 145 -2.58 -8.52 30.70
C ASP A 145 -3.66 -8.66 29.61
N ALA A 146 -3.34 -8.24 28.37
CA ALA A 146 -4.21 -8.39 27.21
C ALA A 146 -4.41 -9.85 26.80
N GLU A 147 -3.36 -10.67 26.89
CA GLU A 147 -3.41 -12.11 26.62
C GLU A 147 -4.27 -12.86 27.65
N SER A 148 -4.11 -12.51 28.92
CA SER A 148 -4.89 -13.11 30.01
C SER A 148 -6.38 -12.83 29.88
N ALA A 149 -6.75 -11.64 29.39
CA ALA A 149 -8.15 -11.27 29.13
C ALA A 149 -8.70 -11.87 27.82
N SER A 150 -7.84 -12.24 26.83
CA SER A 150 -8.29 -12.95 25.61
C SER A 150 -8.71 -14.37 25.89
N ALA A 151 -7.99 -15.05 26.75
CA ALA A 151 -8.30 -16.43 27.14
C ALA A 151 -9.69 -16.58 27.80
N SER A 152 -10.24 -15.49 28.33
CA SER A 152 -11.56 -15.49 28.99
C SER A 152 -12.73 -15.20 28.04
N ASN A 153 -12.48 -14.83 26.78
CA ASN A 153 -13.51 -14.46 25.79
C ASN A 153 -13.67 -15.44 24.63
N GLU A 154 -13.15 -16.66 24.78
CA GLU A 154 -13.45 -17.75 23.86
C GLU A 154 -14.87 -18.25 24.05
N SER A 155 -15.81 -17.57 23.47
CA SER A 155 -17.12 -18.14 23.16
C SER A 155 -17.54 -17.73 21.76
N ASN A 156 -17.38 -18.61 20.86
CA ASN A 156 -17.75 -19.26 19.98
C ASN A 156 -18.78 -19.50 19.22
N GLY A 157 -19.03 -19.57 18.30
CA GLY A 157 -19.88 -20.05 17.26
C GLY A 157 -19.02 -20.29 16.04
N THR A 158 -18.47 -21.45 15.92
CA THR A 158 -18.03 -22.01 14.67
C THR A 158 -19.23 -21.97 13.73
N LEU A 159 -19.24 -21.03 12.77
CA LEU A 159 -20.12 -21.15 11.64
C LEU A 159 -19.67 -22.42 10.91
N GLN A 160 -20.50 -23.45 10.91
CA GLN A 160 -20.26 -24.61 10.04
C GLN A 160 -20.33 -24.09 8.61
N ALA A 161 -19.22 -24.21 7.89
CA ALA A 161 -19.21 -23.95 6.46
C ALA A 161 -20.28 -24.85 5.80
N GLU A 162 -21.20 -24.24 5.05
CA GLU A 162 -22.07 -25.03 4.17
C GLU A 162 -21.18 -25.78 3.18
N ALA A 163 -21.48 -27.04 2.95
CA ALA A 163 -20.76 -27.84 1.98
C ALA A 163 -20.80 -27.14 0.62
N ALA A 164 -19.60 -26.83 0.07
CA ALA A 164 -19.51 -26.15 -1.20
C ALA A 164 -20.16 -26.97 -2.29
N THR A 165 -20.97 -26.31 -3.09
CA THR A 165 -21.60 -26.93 -4.25
C THR A 165 -20.56 -27.11 -5.35
N ILE A 166 -20.49 -28.29 -5.92
CA ILE A 166 -19.69 -28.54 -7.12
C ILE A 166 -20.37 -27.78 -8.25
N ALA A 167 -19.64 -26.82 -8.84
CA ALA A 167 -20.13 -25.99 -9.92
C ALA A 167 -19.30 -26.20 -11.17
N ALA A 168 -19.96 -26.03 -12.31
CA ALA A 168 -19.25 -26.01 -13.60
C ALA A 168 -18.40 -24.74 -13.73
N LEU A 169 -17.49 -24.80 -14.69
CA LEU A 169 -16.67 -23.69 -15.18
C LEU A 169 -17.49 -22.51 -15.62
N PRO A 170 -16.81 -21.39 -15.58
CA PRO A 170 -15.94 -20.78 -14.64
C PRO A 170 -16.70 -19.94 -13.66
N ASN A 171 -16.01 -19.43 -12.63
CA ASN A 171 -16.66 -18.53 -11.69
C ASN A 171 -16.84 -17.12 -12.25
N THR A 172 -17.73 -17.00 -13.17
CA THR A 172 -18.19 -15.69 -13.66
C THR A 172 -19.26 -15.09 -12.76
N ARG A 173 -19.02 -15.10 -11.49
CA ARG A 173 -19.96 -14.85 -10.42
C ARG A 173 -21.06 -13.87 -10.64
N GLN A 174 -20.84 -12.81 -11.36
CA GLN A 174 -21.85 -11.82 -11.75
C GLN A 174 -21.53 -11.33 -13.15
N VAL A 175 -22.25 -11.87 -14.13
CA VAL A 175 -22.22 -11.39 -15.50
C VAL A 175 -23.15 -10.20 -15.73
N GLU A 176 -23.77 -9.69 -14.68
CA GLU A 176 -24.65 -8.52 -14.74
C GLU A 176 -24.23 -7.49 -13.68
N LEU A 177 -24.47 -6.22 -13.98
CA LEU A 177 -24.29 -5.15 -13.01
C LEU A 177 -25.21 -5.39 -11.80
N PRO A 178 -24.77 -4.95 -10.60
CA PRO A 178 -25.62 -4.97 -9.43
C PRO A 178 -26.99 -4.36 -9.72
N ALA A 179 -28.02 -4.79 -9.02
CA ALA A 179 -29.34 -4.21 -9.13
C ALA A 179 -29.26 -2.68 -8.95
N ALA A 180 -30.06 -1.95 -9.72
CA ALA A 180 -30.17 -0.51 -9.53
C ALA A 180 -30.61 -0.21 -8.10
N LEU A 181 -30.12 0.89 -7.53
CA LEU A 181 -30.63 1.37 -6.24
C LEU A 181 -32.13 1.67 -6.35
N PRO A 182 -32.92 1.39 -5.29
CA PRO A 182 -34.34 1.67 -5.30
C PRO A 182 -34.64 3.12 -5.65
N GLU A 183 -35.81 3.40 -6.25
CA GLU A 183 -36.22 4.74 -6.59
C GLU A 183 -36.26 5.63 -5.34
N GLY A 184 -35.67 6.83 -5.45
CA GLY A 184 -35.53 7.78 -4.32
C GLY A 184 -34.32 7.53 -3.40
N GLU A 185 -33.56 6.48 -3.61
CA GLU A 185 -32.33 6.21 -2.85
C GLU A 185 -31.15 7.11 -3.28
N VAL A 186 -31.21 7.66 -4.49
CA VAL A 186 -30.26 8.66 -5.01
C VAL A 186 -31.01 9.96 -5.23
N GLY A 187 -30.50 11.08 -4.69
CA GLY A 187 -31.07 12.39 -4.92
C GLY A 187 -30.81 12.91 -6.34
N GLU A 188 -30.96 14.21 -6.54
CA GLU A 188 -30.62 14.85 -7.81
C GLU A 188 -29.13 14.78 -8.07
N VAL A 189 -28.72 14.16 -9.19
CA VAL A 189 -27.32 14.09 -9.62
C VAL A 189 -27.00 15.32 -10.45
N THR A 190 -26.20 16.22 -9.87
CA THR A 190 -25.81 17.49 -10.48
C THR A 190 -24.43 17.48 -11.12
N THR A 191 -23.62 16.48 -10.86
CA THR A 191 -22.33 16.27 -11.55
C THR A 191 -22.63 15.83 -12.98
N ASP A 192 -22.13 16.60 -13.95
CA ASP A 192 -22.29 16.28 -15.37
C ASP A 192 -21.59 14.95 -15.71
N LEU A 193 -22.13 14.20 -16.67
CA LEU A 193 -21.50 12.98 -17.15
C LEU A 193 -20.10 13.21 -17.71
N ASP A 194 -19.82 14.39 -18.26
CA ASP A 194 -18.50 14.78 -18.77
C ASP A 194 -17.49 15.04 -17.63
N ASP A 195 -17.98 15.42 -16.46
CA ASP A 195 -17.14 15.64 -15.26
C ASP A 195 -17.09 14.41 -14.35
N MET A 196 -17.93 13.42 -14.61
CA MET A 196 -18.01 12.20 -13.81
C MET A 196 -16.88 11.23 -14.19
N VAL A 197 -16.21 10.67 -13.19
CA VAL A 197 -15.20 9.62 -13.37
C VAL A 197 -15.73 8.32 -12.81
N VAL A 198 -15.66 7.26 -13.60
CA VAL A 198 -16.12 5.92 -13.24
C VAL A 198 -14.99 4.89 -13.32
N ILE A 199 -15.10 3.80 -12.57
CA ILE A 199 -14.25 2.62 -12.72
C ILE A 199 -14.98 1.64 -13.61
N ALA A 200 -14.41 1.38 -14.80
CA ALA A 200 -15.02 0.50 -15.81
C ALA A 200 -14.39 -0.91 -15.85
N GLY A 201 -13.22 -1.08 -15.23
CA GLY A 201 -12.53 -2.38 -15.15
C GLY A 201 -11.59 -2.44 -13.95
N VAL A 202 -11.43 -3.63 -13.40
CA VAL A 202 -10.56 -3.91 -12.26
C VAL A 202 -9.85 -5.23 -12.49
N GLY A 203 -8.53 -5.23 -12.38
CA GLY A 203 -7.74 -6.45 -12.33
C GLY A 203 -6.85 -6.44 -11.11
N GLU A 204 -6.71 -7.57 -10.46
CA GLU A 204 -5.95 -7.73 -9.23
C GLU A 204 -5.16 -9.03 -9.26
N VAL A 205 -3.95 -8.97 -8.69
CA VAL A 205 -3.23 -10.18 -8.28
C VAL A 205 -2.73 -9.98 -6.85
N SER A 206 -2.94 -10.98 -6.01
CA SER A 206 -2.65 -10.95 -4.58
C SER A 206 -2.18 -12.31 -4.09
N SER A 207 -1.91 -12.42 -2.81
CA SER A 207 -1.61 -13.70 -2.18
C SER A 207 -2.74 -14.76 -2.31
N TRP A 208 -3.93 -14.34 -2.70
CA TRP A 208 -5.07 -15.19 -3.00
C TRP A 208 -5.40 -15.25 -4.50
N GLY A 209 -4.45 -15.00 -5.38
CA GLY A 209 -4.65 -14.98 -6.82
C GLY A 209 -5.36 -13.74 -7.30
N SER A 210 -6.43 -13.90 -8.11
CA SER A 210 -7.21 -12.80 -8.67
C SER A 210 -8.10 -12.10 -7.62
N GLY A 211 -8.66 -10.94 -7.97
CA GLY A 211 -9.65 -10.26 -7.13
C GLY A 211 -10.89 -11.13 -6.83
N ARG A 212 -11.26 -12.00 -7.76
CA ARG A 212 -12.38 -12.94 -7.58
C ARG A 212 -12.11 -13.96 -6.48
N THR A 213 -10.96 -14.61 -6.53
CA THR A 213 -10.56 -15.63 -5.55
C THR A 213 -10.20 -15.00 -4.19
N ARG A 214 -9.59 -13.79 -4.20
CA ARG A 214 -9.35 -13.04 -2.96
C ARG A 214 -10.65 -12.70 -2.24
N PHE A 215 -11.68 -12.22 -2.94
CA PHE A 215 -12.93 -11.86 -2.30
C PHE A 215 -13.65 -13.10 -1.73
N GLU A 216 -13.57 -14.25 -2.41
CA GLU A 216 -14.07 -15.51 -1.84
C GLU A 216 -13.39 -15.85 -0.53
N ALA A 217 -12.06 -15.78 -0.51
CA ALA A 217 -11.29 -16.04 0.70
C ALA A 217 -11.58 -14.99 1.80
N GLU A 218 -11.76 -13.72 1.43
CA GLU A 218 -12.08 -12.64 2.38
C GLU A 218 -13.46 -12.87 3.03
N TYR A 219 -14.45 -13.26 2.23
CA TYR A 219 -15.79 -13.49 2.72
C TYR A 219 -15.93 -14.82 3.48
N GLY A 220 -15.27 -15.88 3.00
CA GLY A 220 -15.42 -17.26 3.48
C GLY A 220 -14.40 -17.72 4.55
N LEU A 221 -13.35 -16.91 4.85
CA LEU A 221 -12.33 -17.30 5.82
C LEU A 221 -12.91 -17.43 7.22
N GLN A 222 -12.69 -18.56 7.85
CA GLN A 222 -13.12 -18.87 9.22
C GLN A 222 -12.02 -18.57 10.23
N ARG A 223 -12.37 -18.31 11.48
CA ARG A 223 -11.42 -17.99 12.56
C ARG A 223 -10.53 -19.17 12.98
N ASP A 224 -10.97 -20.39 12.73
CA ASP A 224 -10.23 -21.64 12.96
C ASP A 224 -9.22 -21.95 11.84
N GLY A 225 -9.06 -21.03 10.87
CA GLY A 225 -8.16 -21.19 9.75
C GLY A 225 -8.76 -21.91 8.55
N ALA A 226 -9.98 -22.38 8.63
CA ALA A 226 -10.67 -22.94 7.47
C ALA A 226 -11.04 -21.83 6.48
N VAL A 227 -10.82 -22.07 5.19
CA VAL A 227 -11.19 -21.16 4.10
C VAL A 227 -12.32 -21.79 3.29
N ASP A 228 -13.42 -21.08 3.20
CA ASP A 228 -14.60 -21.53 2.45
C ASP A 228 -14.58 -20.92 1.04
N LEU A 229 -13.93 -21.62 0.12
CA LEU A 229 -13.90 -21.27 -1.30
C LEU A 229 -15.03 -22.02 -2.04
N THR A 230 -15.57 -21.40 -3.07
CA THR A 230 -16.48 -22.09 -3.98
C THR A 230 -15.72 -23.06 -4.89
N ALA A 231 -16.43 -24.01 -5.53
CA ALA A 231 -15.80 -24.90 -6.49
C ALA A 231 -15.12 -24.15 -7.65
N ALA A 232 -15.69 -23.03 -8.06
CA ALA A 232 -15.13 -22.20 -9.10
C ALA A 232 -13.88 -21.42 -8.64
N GLY A 233 -13.84 -20.93 -7.38
CA GLY A 233 -12.63 -20.33 -6.82
C GLY A 233 -11.48 -21.34 -6.68
N VAL A 234 -11.78 -22.58 -6.29
CA VAL A 234 -10.79 -23.66 -6.26
C VAL A 234 -10.27 -23.97 -7.66
N LEU A 235 -11.17 -24.06 -8.66
CA LEU A 235 -10.77 -24.29 -10.04
C LEU A 235 -9.88 -23.16 -10.57
N GLU A 236 -10.23 -21.89 -10.33
CA GLU A 236 -9.44 -20.75 -10.78
C GLU A 236 -8.05 -20.74 -10.13
N LEU A 237 -7.95 -20.99 -8.82
CA LEU A 237 -6.67 -21.11 -8.12
C LEU A 237 -5.85 -22.30 -8.62
N ALA A 238 -6.47 -23.46 -8.82
CA ALA A 238 -5.81 -24.65 -9.33
C ALA A 238 -5.28 -24.44 -10.77
N TRP A 239 -6.04 -23.72 -11.60
CA TRP A 239 -5.63 -23.37 -12.95
C TRP A 239 -4.44 -22.40 -12.95
N MET A 240 -4.51 -21.30 -12.18
CA MET A 240 -3.44 -20.29 -12.18
C MET A 240 -2.13 -20.79 -11.54
N THR A 241 -2.20 -21.85 -10.72
CA THR A 241 -1.03 -22.47 -10.06
C THR A 241 -0.55 -23.74 -10.76
N GLY A 242 -1.14 -24.10 -11.89
CA GLY A 242 -0.76 -25.27 -12.69
C GLY A 242 -1.20 -26.63 -12.13
N LEU A 243 -1.90 -26.68 -10.97
CA LEU A 243 -2.44 -27.94 -10.42
C LEU A 243 -3.39 -28.63 -11.40
N VAL A 244 -4.11 -27.85 -12.19
CA VAL A 244 -4.90 -28.35 -13.31
C VAL A 244 -4.67 -27.48 -14.55
N GLN A 245 -4.68 -28.10 -15.72
CA GLN A 245 -4.64 -27.44 -17.01
C GLN A 245 -5.60 -28.10 -17.97
N TRP A 246 -6.22 -27.30 -18.83
CA TRP A 246 -7.01 -27.83 -19.94
C TRP A 246 -6.10 -28.25 -21.08
N ALA A 247 -6.27 -29.46 -21.62
CA ALA A 247 -5.59 -29.91 -22.82
C ALA A 247 -6.59 -30.60 -23.78
N ASN A 248 -6.27 -30.55 -25.08
CA ASN A 248 -7.08 -31.16 -26.13
C ASN A 248 -6.57 -32.56 -26.54
N ASP A 249 -5.36 -32.92 -26.11
CA ASP A 249 -4.72 -34.20 -26.40
C ASP A 249 -4.41 -34.91 -25.08
N PRO A 250 -4.77 -36.18 -24.88
CA PRO A 250 -5.42 -37.14 -25.81
C PRO A 250 -6.92 -36.85 -26.09
N ARG A 251 -7.58 -36.03 -25.29
CA ARG A 251 -8.94 -35.50 -25.53
C ARG A 251 -9.17 -34.19 -24.76
N PRO A 252 -10.14 -33.36 -25.16
CA PRO A 252 -10.50 -32.15 -24.40
C PRO A 252 -10.95 -32.48 -22.98
N ALA A 253 -10.12 -32.16 -21.99
CA ALA A 253 -10.40 -32.38 -20.58
C ALA A 253 -9.44 -31.58 -19.69
N TRP A 254 -9.70 -31.55 -18.38
CA TRP A 254 -8.75 -31.12 -17.36
C TRP A 254 -7.74 -32.23 -17.07
N TYR A 255 -6.48 -31.85 -16.89
CA TYR A 255 -5.39 -32.73 -16.53
C TYR A 255 -4.63 -32.18 -15.34
N ASP A 256 -4.19 -33.05 -14.42
CA ASP A 256 -3.32 -32.67 -13.30
C ASP A 256 -1.84 -32.51 -13.74
N GLU A 257 -0.98 -32.16 -12.76
CA GLU A 257 0.47 -31.97 -12.98
C GLU A 257 1.16 -33.25 -13.51
N GLU A 258 0.62 -34.43 -13.23
CA GLU A 258 1.14 -35.72 -13.71
C GLU A 258 0.57 -36.13 -15.08
N GLY A 259 -0.35 -35.35 -15.64
CA GLY A 259 -1.01 -35.61 -16.91
C GLY A 259 -2.17 -36.60 -16.80
N ASN A 260 -2.67 -36.89 -15.61
CA ASN A 260 -3.88 -37.69 -15.44
C ASN A 260 -5.10 -36.81 -15.66
N GLU A 261 -6.10 -37.37 -16.34
CA GLU A 261 -7.37 -36.70 -16.53
C GLU A 261 -8.12 -36.52 -15.19
N VAL A 262 -8.70 -35.35 -14.99
CA VAL A 262 -9.48 -34.98 -13.81
C VAL A 262 -10.89 -34.57 -14.25
N ASP A 263 -11.91 -35.19 -13.69
CA ASP A 263 -13.29 -34.75 -13.89
C ASP A 263 -13.45 -33.38 -13.21
N GLU A 264 -14.07 -32.43 -13.91
CA GLU A 264 -14.32 -31.08 -13.37
C GLU A 264 -15.07 -31.11 -12.04
N ALA A 265 -15.98 -32.07 -11.87
CA ALA A 265 -16.75 -32.26 -10.63
C ALA A 265 -15.86 -32.69 -9.45
N ASP A 266 -14.70 -33.29 -9.70
CA ASP A 266 -13.80 -33.77 -8.66
C ASP A 266 -12.73 -32.73 -8.27
N ILE A 267 -12.53 -31.66 -9.06
CA ILE A 267 -11.46 -30.65 -8.85
C ILE A 267 -11.56 -30.03 -7.46
N TYR A 268 -12.75 -29.63 -7.03
CA TYR A 268 -12.96 -29.03 -5.71
C TYR A 268 -12.48 -29.95 -4.58
N ASN A 269 -12.95 -31.18 -4.56
CA ASN A 269 -12.65 -32.12 -3.49
C ASN A 269 -11.18 -32.56 -3.50
N ARG A 270 -10.55 -32.59 -4.66
CA ARG A 270 -9.16 -33.04 -4.83
C ARG A 270 -8.16 -31.96 -4.50
N PHE A 271 -8.40 -30.70 -4.88
CA PHE A 271 -7.38 -29.65 -4.84
C PHE A 271 -7.66 -28.52 -3.83
N ARG A 272 -8.85 -28.46 -3.18
CA ARG A 272 -9.19 -27.40 -2.23
C ARG A 272 -8.12 -27.16 -1.16
N ASP A 273 -7.70 -28.20 -0.47
CA ASP A 273 -6.75 -28.04 0.64
C ASP A 273 -5.37 -27.63 0.12
N GLU A 274 -4.98 -28.08 -1.06
CA GLU A 274 -3.72 -27.73 -1.66
C GLU A 274 -3.68 -26.27 -2.17
N VAL A 275 -4.73 -25.79 -2.86
CA VAL A 275 -4.78 -24.37 -3.26
C VAL A 275 -4.79 -23.44 -2.06
N VAL A 276 -5.44 -23.84 -0.95
CA VAL A 276 -5.41 -23.06 0.30
C VAL A 276 -4.01 -23.06 0.91
N ALA A 277 -3.30 -24.20 0.91
CA ALA A 277 -1.94 -24.27 1.42
C ALA A 277 -0.95 -23.45 0.59
N ARG A 278 -1.15 -23.40 -0.74
CA ARG A 278 -0.32 -22.61 -1.67
C ARG A 278 -0.63 -21.11 -1.69
N SER A 279 -1.70 -20.66 -1.01
CA SER A 279 -2.19 -19.27 -1.11
C SER A 279 -2.19 -18.55 0.24
N GLY A 280 -2.30 -17.23 0.20
CA GLY A 280 -2.46 -16.38 1.37
C GLY A 280 -1.17 -16.05 2.10
N ILE A 281 -1.33 -15.65 3.34
CA ILE A 281 -0.22 -15.40 4.26
C ILE A 281 0.35 -16.75 4.70
N ARG A 282 1.65 -16.95 4.54
CA ARG A 282 2.36 -18.19 4.87
C ARG A 282 3.85 -17.96 5.05
N THR A 283 4.54 -18.96 5.61
CA THR A 283 6.00 -18.96 5.70
C THR A 283 6.63 -18.76 4.32
N LEU A 284 7.69 -17.96 4.25
CA LEU A 284 8.43 -17.69 3.02
C LEU A 284 8.92 -18.99 2.40
N THR A 285 8.69 -19.15 1.11
CA THR A 285 9.11 -20.33 0.35
C THR A 285 10.52 -20.15 -0.20
N ASP A 286 11.23 -21.26 -0.41
CA ASP A 286 12.59 -21.27 -1.01
C ASP A 286 12.61 -20.71 -2.44
N LYS A 287 11.45 -20.64 -3.11
CA LYS A 287 11.27 -20.07 -4.45
C LYS A 287 11.92 -18.68 -4.62
N TYR A 288 11.96 -17.90 -3.55
CA TYR A 288 12.51 -16.55 -3.59
C TYR A 288 13.92 -16.45 -3.00
N ASN A 289 14.56 -17.56 -2.65
CA ASN A 289 15.83 -17.60 -1.92
C ASN A 289 15.85 -16.76 -0.64
N MET A 290 14.68 -16.51 -0.05
CA MET A 290 14.51 -15.55 1.04
C MET A 290 14.85 -16.11 2.42
N VAL A 291 14.73 -17.44 2.60
CA VAL A 291 14.88 -18.05 3.94
C VAL A 291 16.34 -18.35 4.25
N ASP A 292 17.14 -18.73 3.27
CA ASP A 292 18.49 -19.25 3.49
C ASP A 292 19.59 -18.71 2.58
N GLN A 293 19.27 -18.13 1.45
CA GLN A 293 20.26 -17.80 0.42
C GLN A 293 20.32 -16.33 0.00
N GLY A 294 19.31 -15.55 0.30
CA GLY A 294 19.09 -14.25 -0.36
C GLY A 294 19.75 -13.05 0.29
N SER A 295 20.01 -13.03 1.59
CA SER A 295 20.60 -11.86 2.21
C SER A 295 22.08 -12.06 2.48
N ILE A 296 22.89 -11.30 1.76
CA ILE A 296 24.32 -11.18 2.01
C ILE A 296 24.56 -9.92 2.81
N ASP A 297 24.85 -10.09 4.09
CA ASP A 297 25.33 -9.03 4.96
C ASP A 297 26.87 -9.02 4.94
N LEU A 298 27.45 -7.82 4.99
CA LEU A 298 28.90 -7.67 5.07
C LEU A 298 29.32 -7.49 6.52
N THR A 299 29.96 -8.52 7.07
CA THR A 299 30.51 -8.45 8.43
C THR A 299 32.03 -8.20 8.39
N SER A 300 32.54 -7.46 9.38
CA SER A 300 33.98 -7.26 9.54
C SER A 300 34.60 -8.44 10.29
N VAL A 301 35.64 -9.01 9.72
CA VAL A 301 36.46 -10.10 10.32
C VAL A 301 37.90 -9.65 10.40
N PHE A 302 38.65 -10.20 11.37
CA PHE A 302 40.08 -10.03 11.48
C PHE A 302 40.78 -11.19 10.79
N LEU A 303 41.80 -10.89 10.00
CA LEU A 303 42.61 -11.91 9.37
C LEU A 303 43.48 -12.60 10.39
N ASP A 304 43.41 -13.92 10.45
CA ASP A 304 44.22 -14.77 11.34
C ASP A 304 45.61 -15.07 10.80
N ARG A 305 45.85 -14.74 9.52
CA ARG A 305 47.12 -14.92 8.76
C ARG A 305 47.18 -13.88 7.65
N ASP A 306 48.39 -13.74 7.07
CA ASP A 306 48.57 -12.90 5.89
C ASP A 306 47.82 -13.51 4.69
N ILE A 307 47.16 -12.65 3.91
CA ILE A 307 46.49 -12.98 2.65
C ILE A 307 47.25 -12.25 1.52
N VAL A 308 47.61 -12.98 0.49
CA VAL A 308 48.28 -12.45 -0.71
C VAL A 308 47.39 -12.64 -1.91
N PHE A 309 47.21 -11.60 -2.70
CA PHE A 309 46.45 -11.61 -3.95
C PHE A 309 47.03 -10.60 -4.94
N THR A 310 46.72 -10.73 -6.22
CA THR A 310 47.12 -9.79 -7.27
C THR A 310 45.98 -8.89 -7.67
N VAL A 311 46.32 -7.66 -8.09
CA VAL A 311 45.41 -6.66 -8.62
C VAL A 311 45.89 -6.18 -9.99
N ALA A 312 44.93 -5.67 -10.78
CA ALA A 312 45.15 -5.37 -12.18
C ALA A 312 46.01 -4.11 -12.46
N SER A 313 46.16 -3.22 -11.47
CA SER A 313 46.87 -1.94 -11.66
C SER A 313 47.56 -1.47 -10.39
N GLU A 314 48.62 -0.63 -10.59
CA GLU A 314 49.32 0.07 -9.50
C GLU A 314 48.33 0.93 -8.70
N GLN A 315 47.41 1.60 -9.37
CA GLN A 315 46.46 2.50 -8.71
C GLN A 315 45.58 1.72 -7.72
N GLU A 316 45.03 0.61 -8.13
CA GLU A 316 44.22 -0.27 -7.27
C GLU A 316 45.00 -0.79 -6.07
N ALA A 317 46.27 -1.18 -6.29
CA ALA A 317 47.16 -1.58 -5.20
C ALA A 317 47.39 -0.45 -4.18
N ARG A 318 47.63 0.76 -4.66
CA ARG A 318 47.85 1.94 -3.80
C ARG A 318 46.60 2.37 -3.06
N ASP A 319 45.43 2.28 -3.69
CA ASP A 319 44.13 2.59 -3.05
C ASP A 319 43.87 1.63 -1.87
N ILE A 320 44.22 0.34 -2.01
CA ILE A 320 44.16 -0.64 -0.92
C ILE A 320 45.19 -0.34 0.18
N GLU A 321 46.40 0.07 -0.18
CA GLU A 321 47.42 0.46 0.80
C GLU A 321 47.02 1.75 1.55
N GLU A 322 46.48 2.75 0.85
CA GLU A 322 46.03 4.01 1.45
C GLU A 322 44.88 3.81 2.41
N ALA A 323 43.97 2.88 2.10
CA ALA A 323 42.83 2.54 2.97
C ALA A 323 43.28 1.90 4.30
N ASP A 324 44.40 1.18 4.33
CA ASP A 324 44.92 0.54 5.55
C ASP A 324 46.47 0.35 5.46
N PRO A 325 47.23 1.42 5.57
CA PRO A 325 48.69 1.38 5.33
C PRO A 325 49.45 0.54 6.38
N SER A 326 48.88 0.38 7.59
CA SER A 326 49.51 -0.39 8.66
C SER A 326 49.49 -1.90 8.44
N PHE A 327 48.54 -2.36 7.66
CA PHE A 327 48.30 -3.77 7.42
C PHE A 327 48.38 -4.17 5.94
N THR A 328 48.91 -3.33 5.07
CA THR A 328 49.05 -3.61 3.64
C THR A 328 50.52 -3.50 3.22
N LYS A 329 50.98 -4.44 2.40
CA LYS A 329 52.27 -4.39 1.73
C LYS A 329 52.07 -4.57 0.24
N LEU A 330 52.75 -3.81 -0.57
CA LEU A 330 52.70 -3.90 -2.02
C LEU A 330 54.02 -4.44 -2.57
N ARG A 331 53.97 -5.26 -3.62
CA ARG A 331 55.11 -5.74 -4.37
C ARG A 331 54.73 -5.90 -5.83
N GLU A 332 55.59 -5.40 -6.73
CA GLU A 332 55.46 -5.68 -8.14
C GLU A 332 56.18 -7.01 -8.46
N VAL A 333 55.49 -7.91 -9.14
CA VAL A 333 55.96 -9.24 -9.54
C VAL A 333 55.54 -9.49 -10.98
N ASP A 334 56.51 -9.61 -11.88
CA ASP A 334 56.28 -9.92 -13.30
C ASP A 334 55.30 -8.96 -14.02
N GLY A 335 55.22 -7.73 -13.59
CA GLY A 335 54.34 -6.70 -14.16
C GLY A 335 52.95 -6.68 -13.59
N GLU A 336 52.66 -7.51 -12.61
CA GLU A 336 51.42 -7.48 -11.80
C GLU A 336 51.71 -6.94 -10.41
N TRP A 337 50.67 -6.33 -9.76
CA TRP A 337 50.79 -5.83 -8.40
C TRP A 337 50.26 -6.88 -7.40
N GLU A 338 51.15 -7.38 -6.58
CA GLU A 338 50.87 -8.28 -5.48
C GLU A 338 50.59 -7.46 -4.21
N VAL A 339 49.41 -7.64 -3.64
CA VAL A 339 48.96 -7.01 -2.39
C VAL A 339 48.96 -8.06 -1.28
N THR A 340 49.71 -7.78 -0.20
CA THR A 340 49.71 -8.62 1.00
C THR A 340 48.91 -7.90 2.10
N ARG A 341 47.79 -8.44 2.53
CA ARG A 341 47.04 -8.00 3.73
C ARG A 341 47.54 -8.80 4.93
N LEU A 342 48.13 -8.11 5.91
CA LEU A 342 48.78 -8.73 7.05
C LEU A 342 47.76 -9.28 8.04
N LYS A 343 48.19 -10.27 8.83
CA LYS A 343 47.46 -10.76 9.99
C LYS A 343 47.03 -9.63 10.90
N GLY A 344 45.78 -9.62 11.33
CA GLY A 344 45.18 -8.59 12.17
C GLY A 344 44.48 -7.47 11.36
N ALA A 345 44.68 -7.42 10.02
CA ALA A 345 43.89 -6.53 9.17
C ALA A 345 42.40 -6.85 9.23
N THR A 346 41.58 -5.84 9.07
CA THR A 346 40.12 -6.02 8.95
C THR A 346 39.76 -6.29 7.49
N ALA A 347 38.93 -7.29 7.25
CA ALA A 347 38.31 -7.56 5.96
C ALA A 347 36.81 -7.63 6.12
N ARG A 348 36.08 -7.12 5.15
CA ARG A 348 34.62 -7.26 5.08
C ARG A 348 34.29 -8.50 4.24
N VAL A 349 33.62 -9.45 4.83
CA VAL A 349 33.25 -10.71 4.19
C VAL A 349 31.74 -10.85 4.16
N PRO A 350 31.18 -11.44 3.08
CA PRO A 350 29.78 -11.78 3.02
C PRO A 350 29.42 -12.84 4.07
N ARG A 351 28.33 -12.66 4.74
CA ARG A 351 27.72 -13.71 5.58
C ARG A 351 26.21 -13.75 5.33
N LYS A 352 25.62 -14.91 5.55
CA LYS A 352 24.17 -15.05 5.54
C LYS A 352 23.56 -14.31 6.75
N ALA A 353 22.55 -13.49 6.50
CA ALA A 353 21.72 -12.92 7.55
C ALA A 353 20.53 -13.86 7.84
N THR A 354 20.12 -13.93 9.09
CA THR A 354 18.93 -14.70 9.48
C THR A 354 17.74 -13.75 9.52
N LEU A 355 16.72 -14.01 8.70
CA LEU A 355 15.47 -13.26 8.75
C LEU A 355 14.70 -13.58 10.04
N THR A 356 14.19 -12.53 10.69
CA THR A 356 13.29 -12.64 11.84
C THR A 356 11.82 -12.48 11.45
N ARG A 357 11.58 -12.07 10.20
CA ARG A 357 10.28 -11.95 9.54
C ARG A 357 10.23 -13.01 8.44
N THR A 358 9.73 -14.17 8.78
CA THR A 358 9.75 -15.36 7.91
C THR A 358 8.38 -15.71 7.35
N VAL A 359 7.40 -14.81 7.51
CA VAL A 359 6.04 -14.95 7.02
C VAL A 359 5.67 -13.71 6.21
N ALA A 360 5.03 -13.91 5.07
CA ALA A 360 4.54 -12.84 4.19
C ALA A 360 3.28 -13.29 3.43
N GLY A 361 2.53 -12.32 2.90
CA GLY A 361 1.53 -12.58 1.88
C GLY A 361 2.22 -12.75 0.53
N GLN A 362 2.31 -13.98 0.05
CA GLN A 362 3.03 -14.32 -1.18
C GLN A 362 2.05 -14.67 -2.28
N MET A 363 2.37 -14.36 -3.55
CA MET A 363 1.64 -14.93 -4.68
C MET A 363 1.44 -16.43 -4.48
N PRO A 364 0.32 -17.00 -4.92
CA PRO A 364 0.12 -18.44 -4.84
C PRO A 364 1.34 -19.18 -5.40
N ASP A 365 1.78 -20.22 -4.71
CA ASP A 365 2.94 -20.99 -5.17
C ASP A 365 2.68 -21.55 -6.57
N HIS A 366 3.67 -21.42 -7.45
CA HIS A 366 3.57 -21.76 -8.86
C HIS A 366 2.59 -20.90 -9.68
N PHE A 367 2.26 -19.67 -9.22
CA PHE A 367 1.50 -18.71 -10.01
C PHE A 367 2.13 -18.53 -11.40
N ASP A 368 1.35 -18.81 -12.43
CA ASP A 368 1.80 -18.84 -13.82
C ASP A 368 1.16 -17.71 -14.64
N ALA A 369 1.88 -16.63 -14.89
CA ALA A 369 1.41 -15.49 -15.68
C ALA A 369 1.19 -15.84 -17.16
N ALA A 370 1.79 -16.91 -17.69
CA ALA A 370 1.54 -17.38 -19.06
C ALA A 370 0.06 -17.76 -19.28
N LYS A 371 -0.65 -18.12 -18.20
CA LYS A 371 -2.10 -18.39 -18.27
C LYS A 371 -2.93 -17.20 -18.77
N TRP A 372 -2.45 -15.97 -18.54
CA TRP A 372 -3.07 -14.75 -19.10
C TRP A 372 -2.58 -14.42 -20.52
N GLY A 373 -1.79 -15.30 -21.13
CA GLY A 373 -1.24 -15.13 -22.47
C GLY A 373 -0.01 -14.24 -22.55
N ILE A 374 0.65 -13.93 -21.42
CA ILE A 374 1.92 -13.20 -21.43
C ILE A 374 2.97 -14.05 -22.15
N PRO A 375 3.63 -13.53 -23.22
CA PRO A 375 4.60 -14.30 -23.99
C PRO A 375 5.86 -14.67 -23.20
N ASP A 376 6.41 -15.85 -23.44
CA ASP A 376 7.60 -16.38 -22.75
C ASP A 376 8.78 -15.40 -22.75
N HIS A 377 9.04 -14.73 -23.86
CA HIS A 377 10.14 -13.76 -23.94
C HIS A 377 9.96 -12.54 -23.02
N MET A 378 8.73 -12.22 -22.65
CA MET A 378 8.42 -11.18 -21.65
C MET A 378 8.56 -11.74 -20.23
N LEU A 379 8.13 -12.99 -20.00
CA LEU A 379 8.29 -13.66 -18.70
C LEU A 379 9.75 -13.78 -18.29
N ASP A 380 10.63 -14.05 -19.27
CA ASP A 380 12.07 -14.21 -19.03
C ASP A 380 12.84 -12.89 -18.87
N ALA A 381 12.35 -11.80 -19.50
CA ALA A 381 13.10 -10.54 -19.61
C ALA A 381 12.66 -9.48 -18.58
N LEU A 382 11.38 -9.46 -18.21
CA LEU A 382 10.83 -8.40 -17.38
C LEU A 382 10.99 -8.69 -15.88
N ASP A 383 11.04 -7.62 -15.08
CA ASP A 383 10.87 -7.74 -13.64
C ASP A 383 9.50 -8.37 -13.34
N ARG A 384 9.45 -9.26 -12.35
CA ARG A 384 8.21 -9.98 -12.00
C ARG A 384 7.05 -9.03 -11.66
N MET A 385 7.32 -7.85 -11.13
CA MET A 385 6.27 -6.84 -10.91
C MET A 385 5.68 -6.32 -12.21
N ALA A 386 6.50 -6.13 -13.25
CA ALA A 386 6.03 -5.74 -14.57
C ALA A 386 5.14 -6.82 -15.19
N VAL A 387 5.52 -8.09 -15.02
CA VAL A 387 4.72 -9.24 -15.45
C VAL A 387 3.37 -9.27 -14.72
N TRP A 388 3.36 -9.14 -13.40
CA TRP A 388 2.11 -9.10 -12.63
C TRP A 388 1.24 -7.91 -12.99
N ASN A 389 1.85 -6.75 -13.25
CA ASN A 389 1.13 -5.55 -13.69
C ASN A 389 0.45 -5.76 -15.05
N LEU A 390 1.12 -6.45 -15.98
CA LEU A 390 0.51 -6.87 -17.25
C LEU A 390 -0.69 -7.79 -17.02
N VAL A 391 -0.56 -8.80 -16.15
CA VAL A 391 -1.67 -9.69 -15.79
C VAL A 391 -2.87 -8.89 -15.25
N THR A 392 -2.64 -7.95 -14.35
CA THR A 392 -3.73 -7.13 -13.79
C THR A 392 -4.39 -6.25 -14.85
N ALA A 393 -3.61 -5.71 -15.78
CA ALA A 393 -4.15 -4.91 -16.88
C ALA A 393 -4.97 -5.76 -17.85
N VAL A 394 -4.47 -6.95 -18.24
CA VAL A 394 -5.22 -7.92 -19.05
C VAL A 394 -6.54 -8.31 -18.38
N ASP A 395 -6.49 -8.62 -17.09
CA ASP A 395 -7.70 -8.99 -16.33
C ASP A 395 -8.69 -7.82 -16.25
N ALA A 396 -8.21 -6.57 -16.04
CA ALA A 396 -9.06 -5.38 -15.99
C ALA A 396 -9.82 -5.14 -17.31
N PHE A 397 -9.16 -5.25 -18.45
CA PHE A 397 -9.80 -5.14 -19.75
C PHE A 397 -10.75 -6.31 -20.05
N THR A 398 -10.36 -7.53 -19.68
CA THR A 398 -11.19 -8.72 -19.82
C THR A 398 -12.47 -8.60 -18.99
N GLN A 399 -12.37 -8.18 -17.75
CA GLN A 399 -13.54 -7.97 -16.88
C GLN A 399 -14.44 -6.82 -17.39
N ALA A 400 -13.87 -5.80 -17.99
CA ALA A 400 -14.62 -4.70 -18.60
C ALA A 400 -15.31 -5.09 -19.92
N GLY A 401 -14.95 -6.23 -20.51
CA GLY A 401 -15.55 -6.75 -21.72
C GLY A 401 -15.25 -5.91 -22.97
N PHE A 402 -14.08 -5.25 -23.01
CA PHE A 402 -13.59 -4.56 -24.20
C PHE A 402 -12.06 -4.67 -24.30
N SER A 403 -11.54 -4.41 -25.49
CA SER A 403 -10.10 -4.43 -25.73
C SER A 403 -9.55 -3.01 -25.96
N PRO A 404 -8.23 -2.79 -25.74
CA PRO A 404 -7.59 -1.54 -26.16
C PRO A 404 -7.79 -1.21 -27.65
N ALA A 405 -7.82 -2.21 -28.53
CA ALA A 405 -8.09 -2.01 -29.94
C ALA A 405 -9.49 -1.41 -30.20
N GLU A 406 -10.50 -1.90 -29.49
CA GLU A 406 -11.85 -1.32 -29.55
C GLU A 406 -11.88 0.11 -29.00
N LEU A 407 -11.20 0.36 -27.87
CA LEU A 407 -11.11 1.70 -27.30
C LEU A 407 -10.53 2.71 -28.29
N LEU A 408 -9.43 2.35 -28.94
CA LEU A 408 -8.74 3.20 -29.91
C LEU A 408 -9.53 3.43 -31.22
N GLN A 409 -10.63 2.71 -31.45
CA GLN A 409 -11.60 3.02 -32.50
C GLN A 409 -12.56 4.16 -32.11
N VAL A 410 -12.70 4.43 -30.83
CA VAL A 410 -13.66 5.42 -30.29
C VAL A 410 -12.96 6.72 -29.89
N ILE A 411 -11.79 6.63 -29.25
CA ILE A 411 -11.06 7.81 -28.79
C ILE A 411 -9.65 7.89 -29.40
N HIS A 412 -9.12 9.10 -29.47
CA HIS A 412 -7.75 9.33 -29.91
C HIS A 412 -6.76 8.72 -28.91
N PRO A 413 -5.67 8.03 -29.35
CA PRO A 413 -4.67 7.45 -28.46
C PRO A 413 -4.06 8.44 -27.45
N GLY A 414 -3.98 9.73 -27.78
CA GLY A 414 -3.53 10.81 -26.90
C GLY A 414 -4.43 11.05 -25.68
N GLN A 415 -5.67 10.52 -25.72
CA GLN A 415 -6.63 10.58 -24.62
C GLN A 415 -6.55 9.36 -23.69
N VAL A 416 -5.61 8.44 -23.93
CA VAL A 416 -5.36 7.26 -23.09
C VAL A 416 -4.07 7.47 -22.32
N ALA A 417 -4.18 7.63 -21.01
CA ALA A 417 -3.06 7.93 -20.13
C ALA A 417 -2.81 6.80 -19.11
N THR A 418 -1.67 6.84 -18.43
CA THR A 418 -1.39 5.97 -17.29
C THR A 418 -0.85 6.75 -16.10
N THR A 419 -1.24 6.29 -14.90
CA THR A 419 -0.74 6.78 -13.61
C THR A 419 -0.31 5.63 -12.69
N GLN A 420 -0.11 4.42 -13.24
CA GLN A 420 0.35 3.26 -12.46
C GLN A 420 1.71 3.55 -11.80
N GLY A 421 1.88 3.10 -10.56
CA GLY A 421 3.07 3.35 -9.77
C GLY A 421 3.52 2.14 -8.94
N THR A 422 4.63 2.29 -8.27
CA THR A 422 5.20 1.31 -7.33
C THR A 422 5.76 2.05 -6.12
N GLY A 423 5.83 1.40 -4.96
CA GLY A 423 6.37 2.01 -3.75
C GLY A 423 7.88 2.04 -3.70
N ILE A 424 8.53 1.04 -4.29
CA ILE A 424 9.99 0.85 -4.18
C ILE A 424 10.67 0.70 -5.54
N GLY A 425 9.98 0.19 -6.55
CA GLY A 425 10.54 -0.16 -7.87
C GLY A 425 10.90 -1.64 -7.98
N GLY A 426 11.52 -2.04 -9.09
CA GLY A 426 11.96 -3.40 -9.37
C GLY A 426 13.11 -3.85 -8.46
N MET A 427 12.81 -4.25 -7.23
CA MET A 427 13.83 -4.63 -6.26
C MET A 427 14.56 -5.93 -6.64
N GLU A 428 13.87 -6.88 -7.26
CA GLU A 428 14.53 -8.09 -7.76
C GLU A 428 15.57 -7.75 -8.82
N SER A 429 15.21 -6.90 -9.77
CA SER A 429 16.14 -6.42 -10.80
C SER A 429 17.28 -5.60 -10.21
N LEU A 430 16.99 -4.78 -9.19
CA LEU A 430 18.00 -4.03 -8.47
C LEU A 430 18.98 -4.94 -7.73
N HIS A 431 18.48 -6.00 -7.09
CA HIS A 431 19.28 -7.04 -6.47
C HIS A 431 20.24 -7.69 -7.50
N LYS A 432 19.71 -8.07 -8.68
CA LYS A 432 20.50 -8.60 -9.78
C LYS A 432 21.58 -7.61 -10.26
N VAL A 433 21.29 -6.33 -10.33
CA VAL A 433 22.27 -5.29 -10.70
C VAL A 433 23.47 -5.25 -9.75
N PHE A 434 23.24 -5.31 -8.45
CA PHE A 434 24.27 -5.12 -7.44
C PHE A 434 24.85 -6.42 -6.90
N VAL A 435 24.00 -7.33 -6.40
CA VAL A 435 24.45 -8.52 -5.68
C VAL A 435 24.96 -9.60 -6.64
N THR A 436 24.19 -9.92 -7.68
CA THR A 436 24.58 -10.92 -8.68
C THR A 436 25.91 -10.56 -9.34
N ARG A 437 26.13 -9.26 -9.60
CA ARG A 437 27.42 -8.78 -10.09
C ARG A 437 28.58 -9.06 -9.12
N LEU A 438 28.37 -8.84 -7.80
CA LEU A 438 29.38 -9.10 -6.78
C LEU A 438 29.72 -10.59 -6.66
N LEU A 439 28.75 -11.47 -6.97
CA LEU A 439 28.93 -12.92 -6.98
C LEU A 439 29.57 -13.44 -8.27
N GLY A 440 29.76 -12.59 -9.28
CA GLY A 440 30.30 -12.98 -10.57
C GLY A 440 29.37 -13.81 -11.44
N GLU A 441 28.06 -13.72 -11.18
CA GLU A 441 27.01 -14.39 -11.93
C GLU A 441 26.60 -13.60 -13.17
N ASP A 442 26.18 -14.31 -14.23
CA ASP A 442 25.66 -13.68 -15.44
C ASP A 442 24.32 -12.96 -15.20
N ARG A 443 24.12 -11.84 -15.86
CA ARG A 443 22.91 -11.03 -15.79
C ARG A 443 22.61 -10.39 -17.15
N PRO A 444 21.34 -10.11 -17.47
CA PRO A 444 20.97 -9.35 -18.66
C PRO A 444 21.61 -7.95 -18.67
N SER A 445 22.00 -7.46 -19.84
CA SER A 445 22.68 -6.17 -19.99
C SER A 445 21.76 -4.98 -19.70
N ASP A 446 20.47 -5.15 -19.87
CA ASP A 446 19.40 -4.15 -19.70
C ASP A 446 18.67 -4.22 -18.36
N ILE A 447 19.09 -5.11 -17.47
CA ILE A 447 18.46 -5.35 -16.15
C ILE A 447 18.27 -4.06 -15.32
N LEU A 448 19.12 -3.05 -15.50
CA LEU A 448 18.95 -1.76 -14.81
C LEU A 448 17.65 -1.06 -15.22
N GLN A 449 17.22 -1.21 -16.49
CA GLN A 449 15.98 -0.64 -16.95
C GLN A 449 14.79 -1.19 -16.15
N GLU A 450 14.79 -2.50 -15.90
CA GLU A 450 13.73 -3.18 -15.15
C GLU A 450 13.67 -2.76 -13.67
N ALA A 451 14.74 -2.20 -13.11
CA ALA A 451 14.74 -1.65 -11.75
C ALA A 451 14.08 -0.26 -11.67
N LEU A 452 13.81 0.42 -12.79
CA LEU A 452 13.24 1.76 -12.78
C LEU A 452 11.73 1.73 -12.53
N PRO A 453 11.21 2.53 -11.58
CA PRO A 453 9.79 2.51 -11.22
C PRO A 453 8.82 2.79 -12.38
N ASN A 454 9.22 3.58 -13.37
CA ASN A 454 8.38 3.95 -14.51
C ASN A 454 8.26 2.84 -15.56
N VAL A 455 9.18 1.90 -15.59
CA VAL A 455 9.23 0.85 -16.64
C VAL A 455 8.07 -0.13 -16.48
N ILE A 456 7.62 -0.39 -15.26
CA ILE A 456 6.47 -1.25 -14.97
C ILE A 456 5.22 -0.80 -15.73
N ALA A 457 4.90 0.50 -15.67
CA ALA A 457 3.77 1.05 -16.41
C ALA A 457 4.06 1.18 -17.92
N ALA A 458 5.33 1.43 -18.29
CA ALA A 458 5.72 1.52 -19.69
C ALA A 458 5.43 0.21 -20.42
N HIS A 459 5.74 -0.95 -19.84
CA HIS A 459 5.42 -2.25 -20.44
C HIS A 459 3.92 -2.42 -20.71
N THR A 460 3.07 -2.01 -19.77
CA THR A 460 1.61 -2.05 -19.95
C THR A 460 1.17 -1.16 -21.12
N MET A 461 1.69 0.06 -21.18
CA MET A 461 1.28 0.98 -22.24
C MET A 461 1.82 0.59 -23.62
N GLN A 462 3.06 0.16 -23.71
CA GLN A 462 3.70 -0.21 -24.98
C GLN A 462 3.23 -1.55 -25.52
N SER A 463 3.14 -2.57 -24.66
CA SER A 463 2.86 -3.93 -25.11
C SER A 463 1.37 -4.26 -25.19
N LEU A 464 0.53 -3.56 -24.43
CA LEU A 464 -0.88 -3.89 -24.28
C LEU A 464 -1.81 -2.77 -24.74
N VAL A 465 -1.70 -1.57 -24.18
CA VAL A 465 -2.73 -0.52 -24.31
C VAL A 465 -2.50 0.36 -25.54
N GLY A 466 -1.28 0.82 -25.79
CA GLY A 466 -0.91 1.63 -26.96
C GLY A 466 -1.41 3.06 -26.93
N GLY A 467 -1.70 3.61 -25.75
CA GLY A 467 -2.04 5.02 -25.58
C GLY A 467 -0.80 5.92 -25.63
N TYR A 468 -0.97 7.17 -26.08
CA TYR A 468 0.06 8.20 -26.20
C TYR A 468 -0.16 9.35 -25.23
N GLY A 469 -1.13 9.21 -24.32
CA GLY A 469 -1.43 10.20 -23.31
C GLY A 469 -0.34 10.36 -22.26
N SER A 470 -0.62 11.16 -21.25
CA SER A 470 0.33 11.43 -20.18
C SER A 470 0.70 10.14 -19.43
N MET A 471 2.01 9.97 -19.18
CA MET A 471 2.55 8.89 -18.35
C MET A 471 3.16 9.51 -17.10
N ILE A 472 2.51 9.32 -15.96
CA ILE A 472 2.99 9.74 -14.64
C ILE A 472 3.03 8.51 -13.73
N HIS A 473 4.10 8.40 -12.96
CA HIS A 473 4.34 7.26 -12.07
C HIS A 473 4.50 7.78 -10.64
N PRO A 474 3.40 7.92 -9.88
CA PRO A 474 3.48 8.41 -8.51
C PRO A 474 4.20 7.39 -7.61
N ILE A 475 4.96 7.91 -6.67
CA ILE A 475 5.57 7.15 -5.58
C ILE A 475 5.07 7.77 -4.28
N GLY A 476 4.10 7.16 -3.65
CA GLY A 476 3.51 7.56 -2.37
C GLY A 476 3.68 6.48 -1.29
N ALA A 477 4.76 5.67 -1.38
CA ALA A 477 4.96 4.49 -0.54
C ALA A 477 3.68 3.64 -0.48
N CYS A 478 3.14 3.37 0.71
CA CYS A 478 1.93 2.56 0.87
C CYS A 478 0.65 3.21 0.32
N ALA A 479 0.66 4.52 -0.01
CA ALA A 479 -0.47 5.22 -0.61
C ALA A 479 -0.41 5.32 -2.13
N THR A 480 0.60 4.76 -2.78
CA THR A 480 0.88 4.93 -4.21
C THR A 480 -0.34 4.67 -5.10
N ALA A 481 -1.03 3.54 -4.94
CA ALA A 481 -2.18 3.24 -5.80
C ALA A 481 -3.35 4.21 -5.59
N ALA A 482 -3.57 4.68 -4.36
CA ALA A 482 -4.59 5.70 -4.10
C ALA A 482 -4.23 7.05 -4.74
N VAL A 483 -2.96 7.46 -4.68
CA VAL A 483 -2.44 8.65 -5.37
C VAL A 483 -2.53 8.46 -6.89
N SER A 484 -2.25 7.26 -7.40
CA SER A 484 -2.41 6.93 -8.81
C SER A 484 -3.86 7.13 -9.29
N ILE A 485 -4.84 6.73 -8.49
CA ILE A 485 -6.26 6.94 -8.79
C ILE A 485 -6.60 8.44 -8.75
N GLU A 486 -6.13 9.20 -7.76
CA GLU A 486 -6.30 10.65 -7.70
C GLU A 486 -5.76 11.33 -8.95
N GLU A 487 -4.52 11.05 -9.32
CA GLU A 487 -3.88 11.61 -10.52
C GLU A 487 -4.64 11.25 -11.80
N GLY A 488 -5.19 10.04 -11.88
CA GLY A 488 -6.03 9.62 -13.00
C GLY A 488 -7.34 10.41 -13.08
N VAL A 489 -7.99 10.60 -11.93
CA VAL A 489 -9.21 11.43 -11.82
C VAL A 489 -8.92 12.87 -12.24
N ASP A 490 -7.83 13.45 -11.78
CA ASP A 490 -7.42 14.81 -12.12
C ASP A 490 -7.14 14.96 -13.62
N LYS A 491 -6.53 13.96 -14.28
CA LYS A 491 -6.31 13.99 -15.74
C LYS A 491 -7.61 14.01 -16.53
N ILE A 492 -8.59 13.22 -16.12
CA ILE A 492 -9.91 13.19 -16.73
C ILE A 492 -10.63 14.53 -16.50
N ALA A 493 -10.63 15.01 -15.27
CA ALA A 493 -11.27 16.27 -14.91
C ALA A 493 -10.67 17.51 -15.63
N LEU A 494 -9.35 17.45 -15.92
CA LEU A 494 -8.64 18.49 -16.68
C LEU A 494 -8.75 18.34 -18.20
N GLY A 495 -9.47 17.34 -18.71
CA GLY A 495 -9.59 17.06 -20.14
C GLY A 495 -8.31 16.56 -20.82
N LYS A 496 -7.35 16.04 -20.04
CA LYS A 496 -6.07 15.49 -20.53
C LYS A 496 -6.16 14.02 -20.92
N ALA A 497 -7.21 13.34 -20.50
CA ALA A 497 -7.49 11.96 -20.84
C ALA A 497 -9.00 11.69 -20.72
N ASP A 498 -9.48 10.70 -21.48
CA ASP A 498 -10.83 10.15 -21.35
C ASP A 498 -10.80 8.74 -20.71
N LEU A 499 -9.66 8.07 -20.80
CA LEU A 499 -9.37 6.83 -20.08
C LEU A 499 -7.97 6.91 -19.45
N VAL A 500 -7.88 6.44 -18.20
CA VAL A 500 -6.60 6.33 -17.48
C VAL A 500 -6.44 4.91 -16.92
N VAL A 501 -5.32 4.28 -17.24
CA VAL A 501 -4.87 3.04 -16.61
C VAL A 501 -4.17 3.42 -15.33
N ALA A 502 -4.85 3.25 -14.19
CA ALA A 502 -4.35 3.61 -12.87
C ALA A 502 -4.10 2.36 -12.02
N GLY A 503 -3.22 2.46 -11.04
CA GLY A 503 -2.97 1.33 -10.15
C GLY A 503 -1.64 1.40 -9.42
N GLY A 504 -1.28 0.30 -8.80
CA GLY A 504 -0.01 0.15 -8.12
C GLY A 504 0.28 -1.30 -7.79
N ILE A 505 1.56 -1.63 -7.71
CA ILE A 505 2.04 -2.98 -7.45
C ILE A 505 3.38 -2.94 -6.72
N ASP A 506 3.61 -3.90 -5.86
CA ASP A 506 4.91 -4.15 -5.21
C ASP A 506 5.13 -5.65 -4.98
N ASP A 507 6.37 -5.99 -4.72
CA ASP A 507 6.79 -7.34 -4.35
C ASP A 507 7.36 -7.40 -2.93
N VAL A 508 7.78 -8.58 -2.52
CA VAL A 508 8.49 -8.85 -1.26
C VAL A 508 9.90 -9.33 -1.60
N GLN A 509 10.89 -8.64 -1.05
CA GLN A 509 12.30 -8.98 -1.20
C GLN A 509 12.98 -9.05 0.17
N VAL A 510 14.10 -9.76 0.24
CA VAL A 510 14.88 -9.88 1.48
C VAL A 510 15.34 -8.53 2.01
N GLU A 511 15.62 -7.59 1.13
CA GLU A 511 16.04 -6.22 1.46
C GLU A 511 14.91 -5.45 2.15
N SER A 512 13.68 -5.57 1.66
CA SER A 512 12.52 -4.94 2.29
C SER A 512 12.16 -5.58 3.63
N LEU A 513 12.15 -6.92 3.70
CA LEU A 513 11.92 -7.67 4.94
C LEU A 513 12.93 -7.30 6.03
N THR A 514 14.21 -7.19 5.66
CA THR A 514 15.28 -6.79 6.57
C THR A 514 15.12 -5.34 6.99
N GLY A 515 14.97 -4.43 6.03
CA GLY A 515 14.90 -2.99 6.29
C GLY A 515 13.69 -2.60 7.16
N PHE A 516 12.50 -3.10 6.86
CA PHE A 516 11.32 -2.87 7.69
C PHE A 516 11.39 -3.61 9.03
N GLY A 517 12.09 -4.75 9.06
CA GLY A 517 12.41 -5.48 10.29
C GLY A 517 13.29 -4.66 11.23
N ASP A 518 14.35 -4.05 10.73
CA ASP A 518 15.28 -3.19 11.49
C ASP A 518 14.57 -1.95 12.04
N MET A 519 13.59 -1.41 11.31
CA MET A 519 12.75 -0.32 11.78
C MET A 519 11.72 -0.77 12.84
N ASN A 520 11.61 -2.06 13.17
CA ASN A 520 10.54 -2.64 13.98
C ASN A 520 9.13 -2.28 13.50
N ALA A 521 8.97 -2.06 12.20
CA ALA A 521 7.68 -1.73 11.59
C ALA A 521 6.84 -2.98 11.27
N THR A 522 7.50 -4.13 11.08
CA THR A 522 6.89 -5.41 10.73
C THR A 522 6.80 -6.35 11.94
N ALA A 523 5.79 -7.21 11.92
CA ALA A 523 5.59 -8.23 12.94
C ALA A 523 6.74 -9.25 12.94
N GLU A 524 7.35 -9.48 14.09
CA GLU A 524 8.37 -10.52 14.25
C GLU A 524 7.68 -11.88 14.38
N THR A 525 7.94 -12.77 13.43
CA THR A 525 7.24 -14.05 13.31
C THR A 525 7.27 -14.83 14.62
N LYS A 526 8.48 -15.01 15.20
CA LYS A 526 8.62 -15.81 16.45
C LYS A 526 7.82 -15.22 17.61
N LYS A 527 7.76 -13.88 17.78
CA LYS A 527 6.97 -13.27 18.83
C LYS A 527 5.48 -13.52 18.68
N MET A 528 5.00 -13.56 17.43
CA MET A 528 3.59 -13.82 17.16
C MET A 528 3.23 -15.30 17.39
N THR A 529 4.07 -16.21 16.90
CA THR A 529 3.84 -17.65 17.07
C THR A 529 4.03 -18.12 18.52
N ASP A 530 4.93 -17.50 19.28
CA ASP A 530 5.08 -17.76 20.73
C ASP A 530 3.82 -17.35 21.51
N GLN A 531 2.98 -16.44 20.99
CA GLN A 531 1.68 -16.08 21.54
C GLN A 531 0.54 -17.02 21.06
N GLY A 532 0.87 -18.09 20.35
CA GLY A 532 -0.11 -19.03 19.81
C GLY A 532 -0.88 -18.50 18.60
N ILE A 533 -0.37 -17.46 17.93
CA ILE A 533 -0.96 -16.93 16.71
C ILE A 533 -0.42 -17.74 15.53
N ASP A 534 -1.34 -18.31 14.75
CA ASP A 534 -1.02 -19.00 13.50
C ASP A 534 -0.47 -18.02 12.46
N ASP A 535 0.49 -18.46 11.63
CA ASP A 535 1.15 -17.66 10.62
C ASP A 535 0.15 -16.91 9.72
N ARG A 536 -0.93 -17.56 9.35
CA ARG A 536 -2.00 -16.99 8.50
C ARG A 536 -2.68 -15.77 9.11
N PHE A 537 -2.69 -15.65 10.43
CA PHE A 537 -3.38 -14.61 11.18
C PHE A 537 -2.45 -13.58 11.85
N ILE A 538 -1.18 -13.54 11.48
CA ILE A 538 -0.20 -12.57 12.02
C ILE A 538 -0.58 -11.13 11.66
N SER A 539 -1.14 -10.89 10.47
CA SER A 539 -1.68 -9.57 10.10
C SER A 539 -3.03 -9.35 10.80
N ARG A 540 -3.05 -8.54 11.86
CA ARG A 540 -4.14 -8.42 12.83
C ARG A 540 -4.56 -6.97 13.08
N ALA A 541 -5.01 -6.29 12.05
CA ALA A 541 -5.42 -4.89 12.19
C ALA A 541 -6.49 -4.71 13.27
N ASN A 542 -6.35 -3.64 14.06
CA ASN A 542 -7.21 -3.26 15.18
C ASN A 542 -7.29 -4.27 16.35
N ASP A 543 -6.70 -5.45 16.22
CA ASP A 543 -6.62 -6.42 17.31
C ASP A 543 -5.60 -5.96 18.35
N ARG A 544 -5.89 -6.21 19.62
CA ARG A 544 -5.00 -5.83 20.72
C ARG A 544 -3.67 -6.60 20.75
N ARG A 545 -3.56 -7.74 20.03
CA ARG A 545 -2.33 -8.54 19.90
C ARG A 545 -1.56 -8.23 18.61
N ARG A 546 -1.87 -7.14 17.91
CA ARG A 546 -1.14 -6.75 16.69
C ARG A 546 0.34 -6.49 17.00
N GLY A 547 1.21 -6.89 16.08
CA GLY A 547 2.66 -6.84 16.30
C GLY A 547 3.44 -5.99 15.29
N GLY A 548 2.80 -5.43 14.28
CA GLY A 548 3.41 -4.74 13.15
C GLY A 548 2.74 -5.16 11.85
N PHE A 549 3.07 -4.51 10.74
CA PHE A 549 2.52 -4.94 9.46
C PHE A 549 3.22 -6.22 8.95
N LEU A 550 2.58 -6.90 8.04
CA LEU A 550 3.11 -8.07 7.36
C LEU A 550 3.24 -7.70 5.87
N GLU A 551 4.44 -7.82 5.30
CA GLU A 551 4.63 -7.55 3.88
C GLU A 551 3.86 -8.53 3.00
N ALA A 552 3.47 -8.05 1.81
CA ALA A 552 2.83 -8.88 0.80
C ALA A 552 3.21 -8.46 -0.62
N GLU A 553 3.06 -9.41 -1.52
CA GLU A 553 3.18 -9.25 -2.96
C GLU A 553 1.86 -8.87 -3.60
N GLY A 554 1.93 -8.23 -4.75
CA GLY A 554 0.78 -7.98 -5.61
C GLY A 554 0.33 -6.54 -5.69
N GLY A 555 -0.80 -6.36 -6.31
CA GLY A 555 -1.42 -5.08 -6.58
C GLY A 555 -2.52 -5.21 -7.62
N GLY A 556 -2.75 -4.14 -8.37
CA GLY A 556 -3.80 -4.19 -9.36
C GLY A 556 -3.85 -2.97 -10.29
N THR A 557 -4.76 -3.07 -11.24
CA THR A 557 -5.09 -2.06 -12.24
C THR A 557 -6.56 -1.72 -12.18
N VAL A 558 -6.90 -0.44 -12.24
CA VAL A 558 -8.26 0.05 -12.51
C VAL A 558 -8.28 0.87 -13.78
N LEU A 559 -9.36 0.74 -14.53
CA LEU A 559 -9.64 1.56 -15.72
C LEU A 559 -10.57 2.69 -15.29
N LEU A 560 -10.00 3.89 -15.14
CA LEU A 560 -10.77 5.12 -14.89
C LEU A 560 -11.23 5.68 -16.23
N VAL A 561 -12.52 5.97 -16.34
CA VAL A 561 -13.14 6.40 -17.60
C VAL A 561 -14.04 7.60 -17.32
N ARG A 562 -14.07 8.55 -18.28
CA ARG A 562 -15.04 9.64 -18.29
C ARG A 562 -16.46 9.08 -18.40
N GLY A 563 -17.40 9.58 -17.61
CA GLY A 563 -18.77 9.06 -17.58
C GLY A 563 -19.50 9.13 -18.93
N SER A 564 -19.33 10.21 -19.69
CA SER A 564 -19.92 10.31 -21.05
C SER A 564 -19.38 9.23 -21.99
N LEU A 565 -18.06 8.95 -21.96
CA LEU A 565 -17.45 7.87 -22.75
C LEU A 565 -17.95 6.49 -22.30
N ALA A 566 -18.05 6.26 -21.00
CA ALA A 566 -18.58 5.01 -20.44
C ALA A 566 -20.02 4.74 -20.91
N ARG A 567 -20.84 5.79 -20.95
CA ARG A 567 -22.22 5.72 -21.51
C ARG A 567 -22.20 5.44 -23.01
N GLU A 568 -21.39 6.16 -23.79
CA GLU A 568 -21.31 6.03 -25.24
C GLU A 568 -20.90 4.61 -25.65
N MET A 569 -19.83 4.10 -25.08
CA MET A 569 -19.34 2.76 -25.36
C MET A 569 -20.19 1.65 -24.71
N GLY A 570 -21.09 1.99 -23.78
CA GLY A 570 -21.83 1.01 -23.00
C GLY A 570 -20.91 0.19 -22.07
N LEU A 571 -19.88 0.84 -21.48
CA LEU A 571 -18.96 0.16 -20.57
C LEU A 571 -19.65 -0.18 -19.25
N PRO A 572 -19.27 -1.30 -18.61
CA PRO A 572 -19.70 -1.57 -17.25
C PRO A 572 -19.15 -0.49 -16.32
N VAL A 573 -19.91 -0.12 -15.31
CA VAL A 573 -19.48 0.77 -14.23
C VAL A 573 -19.50 -0.01 -12.94
N TYR A 574 -18.34 -0.19 -12.32
CA TYR A 574 -18.18 -0.89 -11.04
C TYR A 574 -18.30 0.05 -9.85
N ALA A 575 -17.93 1.32 -10.03
CA ALA A 575 -18.07 2.37 -9.04
C ALA A 575 -17.98 3.76 -9.71
N VAL A 576 -18.59 4.77 -9.07
CA VAL A 576 -18.41 6.19 -9.42
C VAL A 576 -17.48 6.82 -8.40
N VAL A 577 -16.49 7.59 -8.84
CA VAL A 577 -15.56 8.27 -7.94
C VAL A 577 -16.20 9.55 -7.40
N ALA A 578 -16.57 9.54 -6.11
CA ALA A 578 -17.15 10.71 -5.43
C ALA A 578 -16.09 11.67 -4.90
N HIS A 579 -14.92 11.12 -4.52
CA HIS A 579 -13.80 11.89 -4.02
C HIS A 579 -12.51 11.09 -4.18
N ALA A 580 -11.45 11.75 -4.65
CA ALA A 580 -10.10 11.20 -4.64
C ALA A 580 -9.14 12.36 -4.33
N ALA A 581 -8.39 12.25 -3.24
CA ALA A 581 -7.38 13.25 -2.89
C ALA A 581 -6.35 12.72 -1.90
N SER A 582 -5.12 13.20 -2.04
CA SER A 582 -4.01 12.97 -1.12
C SER A 582 -3.71 14.23 -0.30
N TYR A 583 -3.09 14.02 0.85
CA TYR A 583 -2.82 15.05 1.86
C TYR A 583 -1.48 14.76 2.53
N GLY A 584 -0.66 15.80 2.71
CA GLY A 584 0.52 15.72 3.56
C GLY A 584 0.18 15.97 5.03
N ASP A 585 0.90 15.32 5.93
CA ASP A 585 0.70 15.46 7.39
C ASP A 585 1.21 16.78 7.96
N GLY A 586 1.89 17.61 7.14
CA GLY A 586 2.47 18.88 7.57
C GLY A 586 3.76 18.67 8.36
N ALA A 587 4.05 19.60 9.28
CA ALA A 587 5.23 19.50 10.12
C ALA A 587 5.07 18.34 11.12
N HIS A 588 5.97 17.38 11.04
CA HIS A 588 5.94 16.19 11.88
C HIS A 588 7.35 15.83 12.36
N THR A 589 7.46 15.24 13.55
CA THR A 589 8.76 14.91 14.16
C THR A 589 9.31 13.55 13.76
N SER A 590 8.48 12.67 13.23
CA SER A 590 8.85 11.31 12.85
C SER A 590 8.36 10.97 11.44
N ILE A 591 9.29 10.63 10.55
CA ILE A 591 8.96 10.23 9.18
C ILE A 591 8.15 8.92 9.12
N PRO A 592 8.41 7.87 9.92
CA PRO A 592 7.65 6.63 9.84
C PRO A 592 6.24 6.71 10.45
N ALA A 593 6.02 7.60 11.43
CA ALA A 593 4.72 7.65 12.12
C ALA A 593 3.69 8.41 11.26
N PRO A 594 2.51 7.81 11.01
CA PRO A 594 1.45 8.50 10.26
C PRO A 594 0.86 9.64 11.07
N GLY A 595 0.50 10.73 10.38
CA GLY A 595 -0.22 11.87 10.93
C GLY A 595 -1.71 11.84 10.61
N LEU A 596 -2.37 12.97 10.82
CA LEU A 596 -3.80 13.17 10.55
C LEU A 596 -4.05 14.02 9.30
N GLY A 597 -3.09 14.06 8.36
CA GLY A 597 -3.17 14.92 7.15
C GLY A 597 -4.44 14.72 6.35
N ALA A 598 -4.94 13.49 6.25
CA ALA A 598 -6.17 13.15 5.56
C ALA A 598 -7.44 13.81 6.18
N LEU A 599 -7.38 14.41 7.37
CA LEU A 599 -8.43 15.33 7.87
C LEU A 599 -8.65 16.54 6.94
N GLY A 600 -7.64 16.85 6.08
CA GLY A 600 -7.75 17.85 5.02
C GLY A 600 -8.95 17.63 4.09
N ALA A 601 -9.42 16.40 3.90
CA ALA A 601 -10.63 16.07 3.17
C ALA A 601 -11.88 16.77 3.76
N GLY A 602 -11.91 16.97 5.08
CA GLY A 602 -12.96 17.67 5.80
C GLY A 602 -12.81 19.18 5.86
N ARG A 603 -11.78 19.78 5.23
CA ARG A 603 -11.58 21.24 5.23
C ARG A 603 -12.81 21.96 4.65
N GLY A 604 -13.40 22.86 5.43
CA GLY A 604 -14.66 23.52 5.09
C GLY A 604 -15.89 22.77 5.65
N ARG A 605 -15.68 21.65 6.34
CA ARG A 605 -16.75 20.84 6.97
C ARG A 605 -17.82 20.45 5.94
N LYS A 606 -19.09 20.80 6.14
CA LYS A 606 -20.18 20.53 5.18
C LYS A 606 -19.98 21.17 3.80
N ASN A 607 -19.05 22.12 3.67
CA ASN A 607 -18.66 22.75 2.42
C ASN A 607 -17.34 22.19 1.86
N SER A 608 -16.81 21.10 2.42
CA SER A 608 -15.60 20.45 1.93
C SER A 608 -15.77 19.89 0.51
N ARG A 609 -14.66 19.68 -0.19
CA ARG A 609 -14.68 19.01 -1.52
C ARG A 609 -15.32 17.62 -1.42
N LEU A 610 -15.02 16.87 -0.36
CA LEU A 610 -15.62 15.56 -0.08
C LEU A 610 -17.16 15.65 0.04
N ALA A 611 -17.68 16.53 0.89
CA ALA A 611 -19.12 16.69 1.06
C ALA A 611 -19.81 17.17 -0.23
N LYS A 612 -19.16 18.04 -1.00
CA LYS A 612 -19.66 18.50 -2.30
C LYS A 612 -19.64 17.41 -3.37
N GLY A 613 -18.60 16.56 -3.39
CA GLY A 613 -18.53 15.42 -4.29
C GLY A 613 -19.68 14.44 -4.07
N LEU A 614 -19.95 14.09 -2.81
CA LEU A 614 -21.12 13.29 -2.46
C LEU A 614 -22.43 13.97 -2.89
N ALA A 615 -22.61 15.25 -2.55
CA ALA A 615 -23.81 15.99 -2.91
C ALA A 615 -24.02 16.09 -4.42
N GLY A 616 -22.96 16.28 -5.21
CA GLY A 616 -23.00 16.27 -6.67
C GLY A 616 -23.50 14.96 -7.27
N LEU A 617 -23.32 13.87 -6.55
CA LEU A 617 -23.83 12.54 -6.91
C LEU A 617 -25.20 12.21 -6.27
N GLY A 618 -25.88 13.20 -5.71
CA GLY A 618 -27.17 13.00 -5.04
C GLY A 618 -27.09 12.22 -3.72
N LEU A 619 -25.91 12.20 -3.09
CA LEU A 619 -25.63 11.48 -1.85
C LEU A 619 -25.30 12.44 -0.69
N THR A 620 -25.36 11.91 0.51
CA THR A 620 -25.01 12.60 1.76
C THR A 620 -23.87 11.88 2.48
N PRO A 621 -23.19 12.49 3.44
CA PRO A 621 -22.21 11.78 4.25
C PRO A 621 -22.76 10.57 5.00
N ASN A 622 -24.07 10.51 5.27
CA ASN A 622 -24.71 9.36 5.89
C ASN A 622 -24.80 8.13 4.99
N ASP A 623 -24.72 8.32 3.67
CA ASP A 623 -24.76 7.22 2.69
C ASP A 623 -23.43 6.46 2.62
N VAL A 624 -22.34 7.01 3.18
CA VAL A 624 -21.07 6.30 3.34
C VAL A 624 -21.20 5.31 4.50
N SER A 625 -21.34 4.03 4.21
CA SER A 625 -21.63 2.99 5.22
C SER A 625 -20.50 1.98 5.41
N VAL A 626 -19.55 1.89 4.47
CA VAL A 626 -18.40 0.98 4.54
C VAL A 626 -17.10 1.77 4.45
N LEU A 627 -16.13 1.37 5.26
CA LEU A 627 -14.81 1.97 5.32
C LEU A 627 -13.75 0.86 5.25
N SER A 628 -12.99 0.84 4.18
CA SER A 628 -11.75 0.08 4.11
C SER A 628 -10.62 0.94 4.65
N LYS A 629 -10.18 0.65 5.86
CA LYS A 629 -9.09 1.36 6.49
C LYS A 629 -7.74 0.94 5.92
N HIS A 630 -6.75 1.80 6.04
CA HIS A 630 -5.36 1.45 5.75
C HIS A 630 -4.89 0.27 6.59
N ASP A 631 -5.21 0.26 7.87
CA ASP A 631 -5.14 -0.90 8.77
C ASP A 631 -3.88 -1.77 8.60
N THR A 632 -2.73 -1.26 9.03
CA THR A 632 -1.45 -1.95 8.87
C THR A 632 -1.11 -2.93 9.99
N SER A 633 -2.00 -3.14 10.96
CA SER A 633 -1.69 -3.99 12.12
C SER A 633 -0.56 -3.44 13.00
N THR A 634 -0.31 -2.11 12.95
CA THR A 634 0.71 -1.45 13.74
C THR A 634 0.12 -0.68 14.92
N ASN A 635 0.91 -0.56 15.99
CA ASN A 635 0.49 0.21 17.16
C ASN A 635 0.40 1.72 16.88
N ALA A 636 1.13 2.22 15.89
CA ALA A 636 1.10 3.62 15.52
C ALA A 636 -0.09 3.95 14.59
N ASN A 637 -0.31 3.15 13.54
CA ASN A 637 -1.30 3.48 12.52
C ASN A 637 -2.76 3.25 12.96
N ASP A 638 -3.05 2.05 13.50
CA ASP A 638 -4.45 1.63 13.67
C ASP A 638 -5.24 2.55 14.64
N PRO A 639 -4.68 2.99 15.79
CA PRO A 639 -5.34 3.98 16.66
C PRO A 639 -5.46 5.36 16.01
N ASN A 640 -4.39 5.82 15.35
CA ASN A 640 -4.33 7.14 14.71
C ASN A 640 -5.35 7.25 13.57
N GLU A 641 -5.45 6.24 12.73
CA GLU A 641 -6.42 6.19 11.64
C GLU A 641 -7.86 6.07 12.15
N SER A 642 -8.08 5.32 13.23
CA SER A 642 -9.40 5.24 13.86
C SER A 642 -9.85 6.60 14.43
N GLU A 643 -8.94 7.36 15.01
CA GLU A 643 -9.17 8.73 15.46
C GLU A 643 -9.46 9.66 14.28
N LEU A 644 -8.69 9.57 13.19
CA LEU A 644 -8.94 10.33 11.97
C LEU A 644 -10.40 10.17 11.51
N HIS A 645 -10.88 8.95 11.41
CA HIS A 645 -12.25 8.68 10.95
C HIS A 645 -13.32 9.08 11.97
N SER A 646 -13.02 9.03 13.27
CA SER A 646 -13.93 9.48 14.32
C SER A 646 -14.13 11.01 14.30
N ILE A 647 -13.15 11.75 13.78
CA ILE A 647 -13.19 13.21 13.64
C ILE A 647 -13.76 13.63 12.29
N LEU A 648 -13.25 13.04 11.20
CA LEU A 648 -13.56 13.45 9.82
C LEU A 648 -15.06 13.37 9.50
N TRP A 649 -15.65 12.19 9.71
CA TRP A 649 -17.02 11.95 9.26
C TRP A 649 -18.06 12.83 9.95
N PRO A 650 -18.05 13.02 11.28
CA PRO A 650 -18.93 13.98 11.94
C PRO A 650 -18.68 15.42 11.50
N ALA A 651 -17.43 15.82 11.24
CA ALA A 651 -17.09 17.17 10.82
C ALA A 651 -17.72 17.57 9.48
N ILE A 652 -17.89 16.61 8.56
CA ILE A 652 -18.55 16.85 7.27
C ILE A 652 -20.07 16.67 7.32
N GLY A 653 -20.63 16.31 8.48
CA GLY A 653 -22.06 16.20 8.72
C GLY A 653 -22.64 14.79 8.73
N ARG A 654 -21.78 13.75 8.83
CA ARG A 654 -22.27 12.39 9.05
C ARG A 654 -22.75 12.23 10.48
N ASP A 655 -23.90 11.58 10.64
CA ASP A 655 -24.49 11.30 11.93
C ASP A 655 -23.67 10.24 12.69
N VAL A 656 -23.31 10.55 13.92
CA VAL A 656 -22.48 9.66 14.77
C VAL A 656 -23.21 8.37 15.18
N ASP A 657 -24.53 8.35 15.17
CA ASP A 657 -25.33 7.19 15.50
C ASP A 657 -25.49 6.20 14.33
N GLN A 658 -25.06 6.60 13.12
CA GLN A 658 -25.05 5.72 11.96
C GLN A 658 -23.79 4.85 11.97
N PRO A 659 -23.92 3.51 11.87
CA PRO A 659 -22.74 2.64 11.85
C PRO A 659 -21.90 2.88 10.58
N LEU A 660 -20.58 2.88 10.74
CA LEU A 660 -19.61 2.83 9.66
C LEU A 660 -18.86 1.51 9.78
N PHE A 661 -19.17 0.56 8.88
CA PHE A 661 -18.62 -0.78 8.93
C PHE A 661 -17.18 -0.78 8.42
N VAL A 662 -16.26 -1.26 9.26
CA VAL A 662 -14.83 -1.32 8.94
C VAL A 662 -14.47 -2.69 8.38
N ILE A 663 -13.77 -2.67 7.26
CA ILE A 663 -13.14 -3.85 6.64
C ILE A 663 -11.64 -3.61 6.48
N SER A 664 -10.86 -4.69 6.48
CA SER A 664 -9.40 -4.68 6.47
C SER A 664 -8.85 -5.77 5.57
N GLN A 665 -8.63 -5.48 4.29
CA GLN A 665 -8.10 -6.46 3.33
C GLN A 665 -6.73 -7.00 3.74
N LYS A 666 -5.89 -6.17 4.37
CA LYS A 666 -4.54 -6.54 4.79
C LYS A 666 -4.49 -7.65 5.85
N THR A 667 -5.60 -7.88 6.58
CA THR A 667 -5.67 -9.01 7.50
C THR A 667 -5.69 -10.35 6.78
N LEU A 668 -6.11 -10.37 5.51
CA LEU A 668 -6.14 -11.53 4.64
C LEU A 668 -4.93 -11.59 3.70
N THR A 669 -4.58 -10.46 3.07
CA THR A 669 -3.57 -10.43 2.00
C THR A 669 -2.16 -10.15 2.52
N GLY A 670 -2.02 -9.52 3.69
CA GLY A 670 -0.83 -8.78 4.04
C GLY A 670 -0.80 -7.40 3.37
N HIS A 671 0.29 -6.65 3.57
CA HIS A 671 0.46 -5.27 3.11
C HIS A 671 1.38 -5.21 1.89
N SER A 672 0.82 -5.13 0.70
CA SER A 672 1.56 -5.03 -0.58
C SER A 672 2.04 -3.60 -0.89
N LYS A 673 2.22 -2.78 0.11
CA LYS A 673 2.75 -1.40 -0.05
C LYS A 673 1.98 -0.61 -1.11
N ALA A 674 2.57 -0.34 -2.27
CA ALA A 674 1.91 0.42 -3.35
C ALA A 674 0.60 -0.20 -3.84
N GLY A 675 0.51 -1.52 -3.91
CA GLY A 675 -0.67 -2.24 -4.39
C GLY A 675 -1.84 -2.29 -3.41
N ALA A 676 -1.61 -1.99 -2.13
CA ALA A 676 -2.60 -2.21 -1.08
C ALA A 676 -3.93 -1.50 -1.29
N ALA A 677 -3.93 -0.27 -1.84
CA ALA A 677 -5.18 0.46 -2.10
C ALA A 677 -5.99 -0.15 -3.25
N LEU A 678 -5.40 -0.98 -4.11
CA LEU A 678 -6.14 -1.74 -5.13
C LEU A 678 -6.93 -2.88 -4.50
N PHE A 679 -6.37 -3.60 -3.53
CA PHE A 679 -7.12 -4.61 -2.76
C PHE A 679 -8.30 -3.97 -2.01
N GLN A 680 -8.10 -2.77 -1.47
CA GLN A 680 -9.17 -2.00 -0.84
C GLN A 680 -10.24 -1.59 -1.87
N THR A 681 -9.85 -1.06 -3.02
CA THR A 681 -10.75 -0.66 -4.11
C THR A 681 -11.54 -1.87 -4.64
N GLY A 682 -10.85 -2.98 -4.95
CA GLY A 682 -11.49 -4.23 -5.37
C GLY A 682 -12.48 -4.75 -4.33
N GLY A 683 -12.08 -4.76 -3.04
CA GLY A 683 -12.96 -5.18 -1.94
C GLY A 683 -14.22 -4.33 -1.81
N LEU A 684 -14.13 -3.00 -1.99
CA LEU A 684 -15.30 -2.12 -1.98
C LEU A 684 -16.20 -2.33 -3.21
N ILE A 685 -15.61 -2.57 -4.38
CA ILE A 685 -16.35 -2.93 -5.60
C ILE A 685 -17.11 -4.25 -5.40
N ASP A 686 -16.47 -5.24 -4.81
CA ASP A 686 -17.11 -6.52 -4.52
C ASP A 686 -18.24 -6.38 -3.49
N VAL A 687 -18.11 -5.48 -2.52
CA VAL A 687 -19.22 -5.12 -1.62
C VAL A 687 -20.41 -4.54 -2.41
N PHE A 688 -20.16 -3.64 -3.37
CA PHE A 688 -21.23 -3.12 -4.23
C PHE A 688 -21.86 -4.22 -5.10
N ARG A 689 -21.05 -5.13 -5.65
CA ARG A 689 -21.50 -6.19 -6.54
C ARG A 689 -22.32 -7.26 -5.85
N THR A 690 -21.94 -7.60 -4.61
CA THR A 690 -22.51 -8.78 -3.92
C THR A 690 -23.49 -8.39 -2.82
N GLY A 691 -23.51 -7.14 -2.38
CA GLY A 691 -24.26 -6.74 -1.20
C GLY A 691 -23.75 -7.38 0.10
N ARG A 692 -22.51 -7.85 0.11
CA ARG A 692 -21.93 -8.57 1.25
C ARG A 692 -20.70 -7.83 1.78
N ILE A 693 -20.71 -7.52 3.07
CA ILE A 693 -19.58 -6.91 3.76
C ILE A 693 -18.84 -8.03 4.50
N PRO A 694 -17.56 -8.30 4.18
CA PRO A 694 -16.79 -9.35 4.84
C PRO A 694 -16.49 -9.03 6.31
N ALA A 695 -16.16 -10.05 7.08
CA ALA A 695 -15.69 -9.89 8.45
C ALA A 695 -14.20 -9.54 8.49
N ASN A 696 -13.73 -9.00 9.63
CA ASN A 696 -12.30 -8.80 9.88
C ASN A 696 -11.68 -10.11 10.39
N GLN A 697 -11.01 -10.83 9.51
CA GLN A 697 -10.68 -12.25 9.68
C GLN A 697 -9.73 -12.55 10.85
N SER A 698 -8.70 -11.72 11.06
CA SER A 698 -7.72 -11.91 12.13
C SER A 698 -8.09 -11.16 13.42
N LEU A 699 -9.30 -10.58 13.48
CA LEU A 699 -9.73 -9.76 14.61
C LEU A 699 -10.43 -10.61 15.67
N ASP A 700 -9.73 -10.96 16.74
CA ASP A 700 -10.32 -11.63 17.88
C ASP A 700 -10.94 -10.63 18.88
N CYS A 701 -10.22 -9.55 19.17
CA CYS A 701 -10.68 -8.54 20.09
C CYS A 701 -10.17 -7.17 19.66
N VAL A 702 -11.09 -6.25 19.37
CA VAL A 702 -10.72 -4.86 19.12
C VAL A 702 -9.97 -4.30 20.31
N ASP A 703 -8.88 -3.58 20.05
CA ASP A 703 -8.14 -2.90 21.10
C ASP A 703 -9.08 -1.90 21.82
N PRO A 704 -9.26 -2.04 23.14
CA PRO A 704 -10.18 -1.17 23.89
C PRO A 704 -9.88 0.33 23.76
N LEU A 705 -8.61 0.69 23.54
CA LEU A 705 -8.21 2.08 23.34
C LEU A 705 -8.68 2.63 21.98
N ILE A 706 -8.68 1.78 20.96
CA ILE A 706 -9.25 2.12 19.65
C ILE A 706 -10.77 2.24 19.75
N GLU A 707 -11.41 1.25 20.36
CA GLU A 707 -12.87 1.20 20.52
C GLU A 707 -13.40 2.41 21.30
N ALA A 708 -12.71 2.82 22.37
CA ALA A 708 -13.10 3.96 23.18
C ALA A 708 -13.10 5.29 22.42
N LYS A 709 -12.18 5.46 21.47
CA LYS A 709 -12.02 6.68 20.65
C LYS A 709 -12.94 6.70 19.42
N ALA A 710 -13.33 5.54 18.90
CA ALA A 710 -13.97 5.38 17.59
C ALA A 710 -15.40 4.82 17.69
N LYS A 711 -16.27 5.51 18.39
CA LYS A 711 -17.65 5.07 18.69
C LYS A 711 -18.55 4.84 17.48
N ASN A 712 -18.27 5.49 16.36
CA ASN A 712 -19.01 5.37 15.10
C ASN A 712 -18.49 4.26 14.20
N LEU A 713 -17.34 3.66 14.49
CA LEU A 713 -16.77 2.54 13.73
C LEU A 713 -17.28 1.21 14.27
N VAL A 714 -17.62 0.31 13.35
CA VAL A 714 -18.11 -1.03 13.66
C VAL A 714 -17.26 -2.07 12.97
N TRP A 715 -16.52 -2.86 13.72
CA TRP A 715 -15.71 -3.96 13.20
C TRP A 715 -16.55 -5.24 13.17
N LEU A 716 -16.91 -5.68 11.98
CA LEU A 716 -17.67 -6.89 11.78
C LEU A 716 -16.81 -8.12 12.14
N ARG A 717 -17.36 -9.02 12.92
CA ARG A 717 -16.79 -10.33 13.29
C ARG A 717 -17.43 -11.49 12.55
N SER A 718 -18.52 -11.21 11.87
CA SER A 718 -19.20 -12.10 10.94
C SER A 718 -19.59 -11.32 9.70
N PRO A 719 -19.63 -11.94 8.51
CA PRO A 719 -20.07 -11.27 7.31
C PRO A 719 -21.50 -10.72 7.46
N LEU A 720 -21.76 -9.58 6.83
CA LEU A 720 -23.07 -8.92 6.83
C LEU A 720 -23.64 -8.91 5.41
N ASP A 721 -24.81 -9.51 5.22
CA ASP A 721 -25.62 -9.35 4.02
C ASP A 721 -26.48 -8.08 4.15
N VAL A 722 -26.20 -7.07 3.30
CA VAL A 722 -26.85 -5.76 3.40
C VAL A 722 -28.27 -5.78 2.90
N GLU A 723 -28.62 -6.68 1.97
CA GLU A 723 -29.99 -6.85 1.47
C GLU A 723 -30.86 -7.44 2.57
N ALA A 724 -30.42 -8.54 3.20
CA ALA A 724 -31.11 -9.14 4.33
C ALA A 724 -31.24 -8.18 5.52
N ALA A 725 -30.24 -7.29 5.72
CA ALA A 725 -30.25 -6.26 6.74
C ALA A 725 -31.06 -5.01 6.37
N ASN A 726 -31.60 -4.93 5.14
CA ASN A 726 -32.26 -3.76 4.56
C ASN A 726 -31.40 -2.47 4.69
N ARG A 727 -30.12 -2.56 4.36
CA ARG A 727 -29.13 -1.49 4.44
C ARG A 727 -28.29 -1.45 3.16
N PRO A 728 -28.82 -0.94 2.03
CA PRO A 728 -28.07 -0.87 0.78
C PRO A 728 -26.80 -0.01 0.96
N VAL A 729 -25.67 -0.46 0.42
CA VAL A 729 -24.42 0.29 0.42
C VAL A 729 -24.44 1.24 -0.76
N LYS A 730 -24.69 2.54 -0.50
CA LYS A 730 -24.73 3.58 -1.54
C LYS A 730 -23.37 4.20 -1.82
N ALA A 731 -22.53 4.29 -0.79
CA ALA A 731 -21.17 4.78 -0.89
C ALA A 731 -20.25 4.08 0.13
N ALA A 732 -18.99 4.00 -0.23
CA ALA A 732 -17.93 3.41 0.58
C ALA A 732 -16.65 4.24 0.46
N ALA A 733 -15.81 4.19 1.49
CA ALA A 733 -14.58 4.96 1.53
C ALA A 733 -13.37 4.05 1.79
N LEU A 734 -12.19 4.50 1.38
CA LEU A 734 -10.93 3.93 1.81
C LEU A 734 -9.93 5.01 2.20
N THR A 735 -9.04 4.68 3.11
CA THR A 735 -7.82 5.43 3.40
C THR A 735 -6.60 4.63 3.04
N SER A 736 -5.57 5.30 2.56
CA SER A 736 -4.25 4.73 2.33
C SER A 736 -3.19 5.71 2.82
N LEU A 737 -2.35 5.26 3.76
CA LEU A 737 -1.39 6.09 4.46
C LEU A 737 0.03 5.58 4.18
N GLY A 738 0.90 6.42 3.64
CA GLY A 738 2.26 6.04 3.23
C GLY A 738 3.33 6.63 4.15
N PHE A 739 4.43 5.92 4.31
CA PHE A 739 5.66 6.48 4.86
C PHE A 739 6.06 7.73 4.08
N GLY A 740 6.66 8.72 4.76
CA GLY A 740 6.90 10.03 4.16
C GLY A 740 5.70 10.97 4.26
N HIS A 741 4.70 10.63 5.08
CA HIS A 741 3.56 11.50 5.44
C HIS A 741 2.64 11.88 4.28
N VAL A 742 2.37 10.93 3.39
CA VAL A 742 1.31 11.03 2.40
C VAL A 742 0.11 10.20 2.83
N GLY A 743 -1.05 10.83 2.99
CA GLY A 743 -2.31 10.17 3.28
C GLY A 743 -3.32 10.43 2.17
N ALA A 744 -3.97 9.39 1.64
CA ALA A 744 -5.01 9.51 0.63
C ALA A 744 -6.36 9.06 1.18
N LEU A 745 -7.43 9.73 0.75
CA LEU A 745 -8.82 9.36 0.97
C LEU A 745 -9.53 9.26 -0.36
N LEU A 746 -10.08 8.09 -0.64
CA LEU A 746 -10.95 7.86 -1.79
C LEU A 746 -12.36 7.51 -1.31
N VAL A 747 -13.37 7.99 -2.02
CA VAL A 747 -14.77 7.67 -1.76
C VAL A 747 -15.44 7.29 -3.07
N TYR A 748 -16.06 6.15 -3.05
CA TYR A 748 -16.77 5.58 -4.19
C TYR A 748 -18.26 5.53 -3.93
N ALA A 749 -19.05 5.78 -4.97
CA ALA A 749 -20.49 5.58 -4.98
C ALA A 749 -20.87 4.31 -5.76
N HIS A 750 -21.96 3.68 -5.36
CA HIS A 750 -22.54 2.50 -6.01
C HIS A 750 -22.83 2.77 -7.49
N PRO A 751 -22.62 1.79 -8.41
CA PRO A 751 -22.87 1.98 -9.84
C PRO A 751 -24.28 2.43 -10.20
N GLY A 752 -25.27 2.15 -9.38
CA GLY A 752 -26.64 2.66 -9.55
C GLY A 752 -26.74 4.19 -9.55
N VAL A 753 -25.74 4.89 -9.00
CA VAL A 753 -25.65 6.36 -9.08
C VAL A 753 -25.37 6.82 -10.51
N PHE A 754 -24.51 6.11 -11.25
CA PHE A 754 -24.25 6.38 -12.67
C PHE A 754 -25.50 6.17 -13.51
N GLU A 755 -26.23 5.07 -13.27
CA GLU A 755 -27.49 4.81 -13.96
C GLU A 755 -28.52 5.91 -13.70
N ALA A 756 -28.63 6.34 -12.44
CA ALA A 756 -29.50 7.46 -12.05
C ALA A 756 -29.08 8.77 -12.76
N ALA A 757 -27.78 9.04 -12.88
CA ALA A 757 -27.26 10.19 -13.60
C ALA A 757 -27.68 10.16 -15.10
N VAL A 758 -27.48 9.02 -15.77
CA VAL A 758 -27.89 8.85 -17.17
C VAL A 758 -29.40 9.03 -17.33
N ALA A 759 -30.20 8.45 -16.42
CA ALA A 759 -31.66 8.56 -16.45
C ALA A 759 -32.13 10.02 -16.25
N GLN A 760 -31.49 10.77 -15.35
CA GLN A 760 -31.86 12.15 -15.03
C GLN A 760 -31.36 13.16 -16.07
N GLN A 761 -30.16 13.01 -16.57
CA GLN A 761 -29.52 13.97 -17.48
C GLN A 761 -29.83 13.68 -18.97
N VAL A 762 -30.09 12.43 -19.33
CA VAL A 762 -30.39 12.05 -20.71
C VAL A 762 -31.85 11.54 -20.80
N SER A 763 -32.10 10.30 -20.36
CA SER A 763 -33.44 9.73 -20.25
C SER A 763 -33.40 8.36 -19.58
N ALA A 764 -34.53 7.92 -19.02
CA ALA A 764 -34.67 6.56 -18.50
C ALA A 764 -34.41 5.48 -19.57
N GLN A 765 -34.78 5.75 -20.84
CA GLN A 765 -34.48 4.86 -21.95
C GLN A 765 -32.98 4.73 -22.19
N ALA A 766 -32.23 5.83 -22.17
CA ALA A 766 -30.77 5.82 -22.35
C ALA A 766 -30.06 5.04 -21.23
N ALA A 767 -30.57 5.14 -19.99
CA ALA A 767 -30.06 4.37 -18.87
C ALA A 767 -30.29 2.86 -19.07
N ALA A 768 -31.49 2.45 -19.52
CA ALA A 768 -31.80 1.07 -19.81
C ALA A 768 -30.94 0.51 -20.95
N GLU A 769 -30.77 1.29 -22.04
CA GLU A 769 -29.91 0.91 -23.19
C GLU A 769 -28.43 0.78 -22.76
N TRP A 770 -27.92 1.68 -21.91
CA TRP A 770 -26.58 1.56 -21.35
C TRP A 770 -26.46 0.27 -20.52
N ARG A 771 -27.41 -0.01 -19.62
CA ARG A 771 -27.37 -1.21 -18.75
C ARG A 771 -27.36 -2.50 -19.59
N GLU A 772 -28.19 -2.56 -20.65
CA GLU A 772 -28.20 -3.72 -21.55
C GLU A 772 -26.83 -3.94 -22.20
N LYS A 773 -26.22 -2.86 -22.75
CA LYS A 773 -24.89 -2.94 -23.35
C LYS A 773 -23.82 -3.33 -22.34
N ALA A 774 -23.83 -2.73 -21.14
CA ALA A 774 -22.88 -3.03 -20.09
C ALA A 774 -22.95 -4.50 -19.63
N ASN A 775 -24.19 -5.04 -19.46
CA ASN A 775 -24.37 -6.45 -19.12
C ASN A 775 -23.91 -7.38 -20.25
N ALA A 776 -24.13 -7.00 -21.51
CA ALA A 776 -23.61 -7.77 -22.66
C ALA A 776 -22.07 -7.81 -22.68
N ARG A 777 -21.41 -6.71 -22.30
CA ARG A 777 -19.93 -6.65 -22.18
C ARG A 777 -19.44 -7.53 -21.03
N LEU A 778 -20.10 -7.49 -19.88
CA LEU A 778 -19.74 -8.36 -18.77
C LEU A 778 -19.85 -9.85 -19.16
N ALA A 779 -20.91 -10.22 -19.84
CA ALA A 779 -21.10 -11.59 -20.32
C ALA A 779 -20.02 -11.98 -21.37
N ALA A 780 -19.66 -11.04 -22.27
CA ALA A 780 -18.58 -11.26 -23.25
C ALA A 780 -17.21 -11.40 -22.58
N GLY A 781 -16.90 -10.56 -21.57
CA GLY A 781 -15.67 -10.66 -20.78
C GLY A 781 -15.57 -11.99 -20.03
N ALA A 782 -16.67 -12.41 -19.42
CA ALA A 782 -16.77 -13.71 -18.76
C ALA A 782 -16.51 -14.86 -19.75
N ALA A 783 -17.17 -14.87 -20.89
CA ALA A 783 -16.98 -15.89 -21.92
C ALA A 783 -15.54 -15.93 -22.47
N ARG A 784 -14.90 -14.75 -22.57
CA ARG A 784 -13.49 -14.65 -22.97
C ARG A 784 -12.56 -15.24 -21.92
N PHE A 785 -12.79 -14.94 -20.65
CA PHE A 785 -12.01 -15.53 -19.56
C PHE A 785 -12.14 -17.05 -19.54
N GLU A 786 -13.37 -17.57 -19.74
CA GLU A 786 -13.62 -19.00 -19.91
C GLU A 786 -12.81 -19.62 -21.05
N ALA A 787 -12.88 -18.97 -22.21
CA ALA A 787 -12.16 -19.42 -23.39
C ALA A 787 -10.65 -19.44 -23.16
N GLY A 788 -10.12 -18.47 -22.42
CA GLY A 788 -8.73 -18.41 -21.97
C GLY A 788 -8.36 -19.58 -21.06
N MET A 789 -9.17 -19.86 -20.02
CA MET A 789 -8.91 -20.96 -19.09
C MET A 789 -8.83 -22.32 -19.80
N ILE A 790 -9.64 -22.56 -20.82
CA ILE A 790 -9.65 -23.82 -21.57
C ILE A 790 -8.83 -23.76 -22.88
N GLY A 791 -7.95 -22.77 -22.99
CA GLY A 791 -6.98 -22.67 -24.10
C GLY A 791 -7.59 -22.45 -25.47
N LYS A 792 -8.84 -21.95 -25.57
CA LYS A 792 -9.48 -21.60 -26.84
C LYS A 792 -9.09 -20.21 -27.33
N GLU A 793 -8.75 -19.32 -26.43
CA GLU A 793 -8.30 -17.96 -26.70
C GLU A 793 -7.11 -17.63 -25.83
N THR A 794 -6.22 -16.76 -26.28
CA THR A 794 -5.14 -16.18 -25.49
C THR A 794 -5.55 -14.78 -25.07
N LEU A 795 -5.70 -14.54 -23.76
CA LEU A 795 -6.22 -13.28 -23.25
C LEU A 795 -5.37 -12.08 -23.68
N PHE A 796 -4.05 -12.21 -23.63
CA PHE A 796 -3.11 -11.17 -24.06
C PHE A 796 -3.13 -11.01 -25.60
N GLU A 797 -3.24 -12.08 -26.36
CA GLU A 797 -3.28 -12.06 -27.83
C GLU A 797 -4.52 -11.34 -28.36
N VAL A 798 -5.67 -11.51 -27.70
CA VAL A 798 -6.91 -10.78 -28.06
C VAL A 798 -6.71 -9.28 -28.02
N ILE A 799 -5.88 -8.79 -27.10
CA ILE A 799 -5.56 -7.38 -26.95
C ILE A 799 -4.42 -6.99 -27.89
N ASP A 800 -3.43 -7.86 -28.07
CA ASP A 800 -2.29 -7.66 -28.98
C ASP A 800 -2.68 -7.74 -30.47
N GLY A 801 -3.80 -8.37 -30.80
CA GLY A 801 -4.38 -8.39 -32.17
C GLY A 801 -4.62 -7.01 -32.81
N ARG A 802 -4.44 -5.94 -32.05
CA ARG A 802 -4.35 -4.57 -32.55
C ARG A 802 -3.00 -4.20 -33.16
N ARG A 803 -1.96 -5.03 -33.05
CA ARG A 803 -0.75 -4.81 -33.83
C ARG A 803 -1.18 -4.63 -35.27
N LEU A 804 -0.85 -3.45 -35.80
CA LEU A 804 -1.08 -3.19 -37.20
C LEU A 804 -0.58 -4.44 -37.97
N PRO A 805 -1.42 -5.10 -38.77
CA PRO A 805 -0.93 -6.19 -39.62
C PRO A 805 0.35 -5.65 -40.26
N GLU A 806 1.36 -6.50 -40.43
CA GLU A 806 2.56 -6.14 -41.18
C GLU A 806 2.08 -5.60 -42.55
N ALA A 807 1.69 -4.34 -42.56
CA ALA A 807 1.16 -3.69 -43.72
C ALA A 807 2.36 -3.45 -44.60
N ALA A 808 2.56 -4.38 -45.50
CA ALA A 808 3.33 -4.12 -46.73
C ALA A 808 2.67 -2.93 -47.40
N GLY A 809 3.04 -1.70 -47.07
CA GLY A 809 2.45 -0.52 -47.70
C GLY A 809 2.88 0.79 -47.05
N THR A 810 2.62 1.85 -47.77
CA THR A 810 2.76 3.23 -47.30
C THR A 810 1.39 3.79 -47.02
N VAL A 811 1.23 4.54 -45.98
CA VAL A 811 0.07 5.36 -45.65
C VAL A 811 0.40 6.78 -46.09
N GLU A 812 -0.48 7.42 -46.85
CA GLU A 812 -0.33 8.83 -47.23
C GLU A 812 -0.89 9.70 -46.11
N ILE A 813 -0.04 10.50 -45.51
CA ILE A 813 -0.42 11.45 -44.47
C ILE A 813 -0.40 12.85 -45.08
N GLU A 814 -1.51 13.59 -44.99
CA GLU A 814 -1.63 14.93 -45.50
C GLU A 814 -0.50 15.83 -45.00
N ASN A 815 0.15 16.56 -45.91
CA ASN A 815 1.31 17.41 -45.64
C ASN A 815 2.63 16.71 -45.29
N TYR A 816 2.63 15.37 -45.18
CA TYR A 816 3.83 14.60 -44.84
C TYR A 816 4.27 13.65 -45.95
N GLY A 817 3.34 13.28 -46.84
CA GLY A 817 3.58 12.31 -47.92
C GLY A 817 3.51 10.85 -47.47
N PRO A 818 4.01 9.95 -48.29
CA PRO A 818 3.93 8.51 -48.03
C PRO A 818 4.88 8.13 -46.87
N VAL A 819 4.34 7.49 -45.86
CA VAL A 819 5.06 7.00 -44.65
C VAL A 819 4.83 5.51 -44.52
N ALA A 820 5.85 4.78 -44.09
CA ALA A 820 5.68 3.37 -43.74
C ALA A 820 4.58 3.22 -42.67
N ALA A 821 3.71 2.23 -42.80
CA ALA A 821 2.52 2.08 -41.96
C ALA A 821 2.87 1.95 -40.46
N ASP A 822 4.04 1.33 -40.14
CA ASP A 822 4.57 1.24 -38.77
C ASP A 822 5.00 2.58 -38.16
N LYS A 823 5.27 3.58 -39.01
CA LYS A 823 5.65 4.95 -38.60
C LYS A 823 4.48 5.94 -38.64
N ALA A 824 3.35 5.56 -39.21
CA ALA A 824 2.21 6.45 -39.36
C ALA A 824 1.69 6.94 -37.99
N ALA A 825 1.67 6.08 -36.98
CA ALA A 825 1.24 6.42 -35.64
C ALA A 825 2.17 7.46 -34.94
N GLU A 826 3.49 7.33 -35.11
CA GLU A 826 4.47 8.28 -34.55
C GLU A 826 4.33 9.68 -35.21
N ILE A 827 4.06 9.73 -36.50
CA ILE A 827 3.91 10.99 -37.22
C ILE A 827 2.55 11.63 -36.94
N ALA A 828 1.51 10.83 -36.74
CA ALA A 828 0.20 11.29 -36.35
C ALA A 828 0.22 12.12 -35.04
N LEU A 829 1.17 11.86 -34.14
CA LEU A 829 1.37 12.68 -32.94
C LEU A 829 1.75 14.12 -33.22
N LEU A 830 2.35 14.40 -34.34
CA LEU A 830 2.77 15.74 -34.78
C LEU A 830 1.65 16.51 -35.51
N LEU A 831 0.60 15.80 -35.91
CA LEU A 831 -0.54 16.38 -36.61
C LEU A 831 -1.67 16.59 -35.58
N ASP A 832 -2.28 17.73 -35.61
CA ASP A 832 -3.45 18.05 -34.78
C ASP A 832 -4.73 17.36 -35.29
N ASP A 833 -4.54 16.20 -35.96
CA ASP A 833 -5.61 15.44 -36.58
C ASP A 833 -6.11 14.32 -35.68
N ASP A 834 -7.40 14.17 -35.57
CA ASP A 834 -8.07 13.11 -34.82
C ASP A 834 -7.94 11.77 -35.60
N ILE A 835 -6.88 11.02 -35.30
CA ILE A 835 -6.60 9.74 -35.94
C ILE A 835 -7.08 8.61 -35.03
N ARG A 836 -7.85 7.69 -35.61
CA ARG A 836 -8.40 6.50 -34.93
C ARG A 836 -8.01 5.23 -35.64
N LEU A 837 -7.75 4.17 -34.85
CA LEU A 837 -7.50 2.85 -35.43
C LEU A 837 -8.80 2.26 -35.99
N THR A 838 -8.79 1.86 -37.23
CA THR A 838 -9.93 1.13 -37.84
C THR A 838 -9.89 -0.37 -37.49
N ALA A 839 -10.99 -1.08 -37.79
CA ALA A 839 -11.04 -2.54 -37.62
C ALA A 839 -10.02 -3.28 -38.53
N GLU A 840 -9.58 -2.65 -39.59
CA GLU A 840 -8.55 -3.17 -40.50
C GLU A 840 -7.12 -2.85 -40.05
N GLY A 841 -6.97 -2.21 -38.90
CA GLY A 841 -5.67 -1.81 -38.39
C GLY A 841 -5.03 -0.60 -39.05
N THR A 842 -5.82 0.24 -39.67
CA THR A 842 -5.37 1.48 -40.34
C THR A 842 -5.80 2.71 -39.57
N PHE A 843 -5.10 3.83 -39.75
CA PHE A 843 -5.48 5.12 -39.16
C PHE A 843 -6.14 5.97 -40.28
N PRO A 844 -7.46 6.07 -40.33
CA PRO A 844 -8.09 6.98 -41.26
C PRO A 844 -7.87 8.41 -40.82
N PRO A 845 -7.80 9.38 -41.74
CA PRO A 845 -7.83 10.79 -41.36
C PRO A 845 -9.14 11.10 -40.63
N ALA A 846 -9.09 12.00 -39.68
CA ALA A 846 -10.29 12.50 -38.99
C ALA A 846 -11.25 13.10 -40.05
N LYS A 847 -12.53 12.83 -39.92
CA LYS A 847 -13.56 13.39 -40.78
C LYS A 847 -13.92 14.78 -40.35
#